data_7c2063baf01b5c69564e39f6086ae48f
#
_entry.id   7c2063baf01b5c69564e39f6086ae48f
#
_cell.length_a   1.000
_cell.length_b   1.000
_cell.length_c   1.000
_cell.angle_alpha   90.00
_cell.angle_beta   90.00
_cell.angle_gamma   90.00
#
_symmetry.space_group_name_H-M   'P 1'
#
loop_
_entity.id
_entity.type
_entity.pdbx_description
1 polymer ?
#
loop_
_entity_poly.entity_id
_entity_poly.type
_entity_poly.pdbx_seq_one_letter_code
_entity_poly.pdbx_strand_id
1 'polypeptide(L)'
;MKKAPNLKHQPRDKMTEVIIFAGSDAWAHAEQWQEQDGRLAGDNVPPVWLGEQQLAELDNLQIVPDGRYRVRLYQAGLLRPGLVNTIGQKLAAAGVRDADYYPEGMHSQKRENWREYLERERAELAEKKKVVELPVKKKEPCYQDDELKPRVESRVDGVFWVTPKVDKQSGEIIRPETWLCSPLELLGTGTIGKEHYRVMRWKKLANHEVITMAIPCGGIGDRDGWRLLKDHGLNVTTNGKYRAILADWMQLSGSHEEWQLSTTTGWHFGAYIMPDCSVIGDSEKPILFTGKSAAVNGYSVAGTAEGWRDSVARLAGGNPSMMLGVATSLAAPLIGLVGADGFGVHLFEQSSAGKTTTQNIASSLWGEPDAQRLTWYGTALGIANEAEAHNDGLLPLDEIGQAGNAREVSTSAYTLFNGSGKLQGAKDGGNREIKHWRTVAISTGEMDVETFLKTEGIKVKAGQLVRLLNVPMEKATQFHEYSTGKAHADALKDAWTENHGAAGREWVKWLADHQQEAKDTVRECRERWCNLIPESYGEQVHRVGERFAILEAALVLSSHVTGWAAQECRDAIQHNFNAWVKEFGTGNREFKQMVEQAEAFLSSFGFSRYLPYPNSDERDLPIKDLAGYRKGSIRNEDDEFRFYTFPHVFEGEIAQGFNPSHFARALSAAGMLEAGNDRRYKKKALGKIGGKQHVFYVLMFQPEAED
;
A
#
# COMPACT_ATOMS: atom_id res chain seq x y z
N MET A 1 -4.78 13.36 24.95
CA MET A 1 -4.17 14.50 24.24
C MET A 1 -4.77 15.79 24.78
N LYS A 2 -3.99 16.62 25.48
CA LYS A 2 -4.44 17.94 25.93
C LYS A 2 -4.25 18.89 24.74
N LYS A 3 -5.33 19.57 24.31
CA LYS A 3 -5.31 20.56 23.23
C LYS A 3 -4.42 21.74 23.62
N ALA A 4 -3.62 22.24 22.66
CA ALA A 4 -2.89 23.49 22.83
C ALA A 4 -3.86 24.63 23.21
N PRO A 5 -3.51 25.52 24.11
CA PRO A 5 -4.39 26.61 24.55
C PRO A 5 -4.56 27.63 23.40
N ASN A 6 -5.81 27.96 23.08
CA ASN A 6 -6.17 29.04 22.17
C ASN A 6 -5.71 30.37 22.75
N LEU A 7 -4.77 31.04 22.11
CA LEU A 7 -4.38 32.44 22.44
C LEU A 7 -5.55 33.37 22.12
N LYS A 8 -6.41 33.62 23.10
CA LYS A 8 -7.46 34.66 23.05
C LYS A 8 -6.84 36.02 23.33
N HIS A 9 -7.26 37.01 22.52
CA HIS A 9 -6.90 38.43 22.59
C HIS A 9 -6.50 38.95 23.99
N GLN A 10 -5.28 39.53 24.06
CA GLN A 10 -4.82 40.32 25.21
C GLN A 10 -4.64 41.79 24.84
N PRO A 11 -4.76 42.72 25.83
CA PRO A 11 -4.65 44.16 25.59
C PRO A 11 -3.26 44.58 25.09
N ARG A 12 -3.20 45.59 24.24
CA ARG A 12 -2.08 46.07 23.44
C ARG A 12 -0.77 46.46 24.18
N ASP A 13 -0.71 46.47 25.49
CA ASP A 13 0.41 47.05 26.24
C ASP A 13 1.26 46.08 27.07
N LYS A 14 1.03 44.74 26.97
CA LYS A 14 1.86 43.76 27.67
C LYS A 14 2.68 42.91 26.70
N MET A 15 4.00 42.81 26.96
CA MET A 15 4.85 41.83 26.30
C MET A 15 4.35 40.42 26.62
N THR A 16 3.95 39.68 25.61
CA THR A 16 3.60 38.27 25.77
C THR A 16 4.89 37.45 25.55
N GLU A 17 5.24 36.62 26.50
CA GLU A 17 6.38 35.72 26.42
C GLU A 17 5.91 34.37 25.91
N VAL A 18 6.59 33.80 24.88
CA VAL A 18 6.35 32.47 24.34
C VAL A 18 7.57 31.62 24.64
N ILE A 19 7.36 30.48 25.27
CA ILE A 19 8.42 29.55 25.66
C ILE A 19 8.29 28.28 24.83
N ILE A 20 9.39 27.88 24.21
CA ILE A 20 9.47 26.71 23.33
C ILE A 20 10.59 25.80 23.83
N PHE A 21 10.29 24.53 24.05
CA PHE A 21 11.27 23.49 24.33
C PHE A 21 11.47 22.63 23.09
N ALA A 22 12.72 22.44 22.67
CA ALA A 22 13.08 21.65 21.49
C ALA A 22 14.12 20.57 21.82
N GLY A 23 13.91 19.36 21.37
CA GLY A 23 14.83 18.22 21.55
C GLY A 23 14.14 16.97 22.08
N SER A 24 14.91 15.90 22.32
CA SER A 24 14.41 14.59 22.75
C SER A 24 13.63 14.65 24.08
N ASP A 25 13.97 15.56 24.96
CA ASP A 25 13.43 15.66 26.32
C ASP A 25 12.50 16.87 26.50
N ALA A 26 12.04 17.46 25.39
CA ALA A 26 11.23 18.67 25.36
C ALA A 26 9.98 18.58 26.22
N TRP A 27 9.30 17.44 26.24
CA TRP A 27 8.10 17.20 27.04
C TRP A 27 8.39 17.30 28.55
N ALA A 28 9.40 16.56 29.02
CA ALA A 28 9.75 16.50 30.45
C ALA A 28 10.20 17.88 30.98
N HIS A 29 10.96 18.63 30.19
CA HIS A 29 11.39 19.98 30.55
C HIS A 29 10.23 20.98 30.53
N ALA A 30 9.28 20.83 29.62
CA ALA A 30 8.08 21.66 29.60
C ALA A 30 7.19 21.43 30.81
N GLU A 31 6.99 20.17 31.24
CA GLU A 31 6.27 19.83 32.46
C GLU A 31 6.97 20.40 33.71
N GLN A 32 8.28 20.22 33.81
CA GLN A 32 9.06 20.76 34.93
C GLN A 32 8.99 22.28 35.00
N TRP A 33 9.09 22.99 33.88
CA TRP A 33 8.90 24.43 33.83
C TRP A 33 7.51 24.86 34.27
N GLN A 34 6.49 24.17 33.82
CA GLN A 34 5.11 24.44 34.16
C GLN A 34 4.85 24.28 35.67
N GLU A 35 5.48 23.32 36.32
CA GLU A 35 5.37 23.10 37.77
C GLU A 35 6.13 24.12 38.62
N GLN A 36 7.33 24.53 38.19
CA GLN A 36 8.26 25.37 38.97
C GLN A 36 8.12 26.85 38.62
N ASP A 37 8.20 27.21 37.35
CA ASP A 37 8.30 28.59 36.87
C ASP A 37 6.97 29.13 36.32
N GLY A 38 6.11 28.25 35.81
CA GLY A 38 4.78 28.63 35.28
C GLY A 38 3.87 29.26 36.35
N ARG A 39 4.04 28.88 37.61
CA ARG A 39 3.32 29.49 38.77
C ARG A 39 3.77 30.92 39.10
N LEU A 40 4.99 31.29 38.71
CA LEU A 40 5.58 32.61 38.93
C LEU A 40 5.25 33.60 37.82
N ALA A 41 4.97 33.10 36.61
CA ALA A 41 4.73 33.92 35.43
C ALA A 41 3.28 34.45 35.31
N GLY A 42 2.36 33.97 36.15
CA GLY A 42 0.92 34.34 36.11
C GLY A 42 0.19 33.73 34.89
N ASP A 43 -1.13 33.90 34.82
CA ASP A 43 -2.05 33.17 33.90
C ASP A 43 -1.86 33.41 32.39
N ASN A 44 -0.75 34.00 31.94
CA ASN A 44 -0.65 34.59 30.59
C ASN A 44 0.40 34.02 29.67
N VAL A 45 1.17 32.98 30.04
CA VAL A 45 2.22 32.42 29.18
C VAL A 45 2.04 30.90 29.01
N PRO A 46 1.47 30.44 27.90
CA PRO A 46 1.42 29.02 27.61
C PRO A 46 2.77 28.54 27.11
N PRO A 47 3.39 27.50 27.72
CA PRO A 47 4.51 26.81 27.12
C PRO A 47 4.04 26.02 25.88
N VAL A 48 4.81 26.10 24.80
CA VAL A 48 4.59 25.27 23.61
C VAL A 48 5.63 24.16 23.64
N TRP A 49 5.16 22.92 23.71
CA TRP A 49 6.04 21.75 23.71
C TRP A 49 6.29 21.28 22.28
N LEU A 50 7.57 21.11 21.91
CA LEU A 50 7.96 20.67 20.59
C LEU A 50 8.70 19.35 20.67
N GLY A 51 7.97 18.26 20.52
CA GLY A 51 8.55 17.04 19.96
C GLY A 51 8.35 17.03 18.43
N GLU A 52 8.94 16.09 17.73
CA GLU A 52 8.72 15.92 16.28
C GLU A 52 7.25 15.89 15.86
N GLN A 53 6.39 15.41 16.73
CA GLN A 53 4.95 15.27 16.52
C GLN A 53 4.16 16.60 16.63
N GLN A 54 4.76 17.66 17.15
CA GLN A 54 4.08 18.93 17.41
C GLN A 54 4.58 20.10 16.55
N LEU A 55 5.53 19.89 15.65
CA LEU A 55 6.00 20.91 14.71
C LEU A 55 4.86 21.50 13.84
N ALA A 56 3.84 20.69 13.54
CA ALA A 56 2.65 21.13 12.81
C ALA A 56 1.77 22.10 13.61
N GLU A 57 1.80 22.06 14.95
CA GLU A 57 1.00 22.95 15.80
C GLU A 57 1.54 24.39 15.82
N LEU A 58 2.82 24.61 15.45
CA LEU A 58 3.40 25.93 15.28
C LEU A 58 2.77 26.72 14.10
N ASP A 59 2.20 26.04 13.12
CA ASP A 59 1.50 26.66 11.99
C ASP A 59 0.19 27.34 12.45
N ASN A 60 -0.34 26.95 13.63
CA ASN A 60 -1.54 27.51 14.24
C ASN A 60 -1.25 28.66 15.21
N LEU A 61 0.02 29.05 15.42
CA LEU A 61 0.41 30.21 16.22
C LEU A 61 0.03 31.49 15.47
N GLN A 62 -1.14 32.04 15.80
CA GLN A 62 -1.55 33.38 15.37
C GLN A 62 -0.87 34.43 16.22
N ILE A 63 0.24 34.96 15.76
CA ILE A 63 0.93 36.09 16.39
C ILE A 63 0.39 37.37 15.76
N VAL A 64 -0.23 38.22 16.58
CA VAL A 64 -0.75 39.53 16.09
C VAL A 64 0.42 40.38 15.63
N PRO A 65 0.43 40.91 14.38
CA PRO A 65 1.59 41.57 13.78
C PRO A 65 2.15 42.78 14.58
N ASP A 66 1.31 43.43 15.39
CA ASP A 66 1.68 44.60 16.21
C ASP A 66 1.98 44.27 17.67
N GLY A 67 1.94 43.01 18.06
CA GLY A 67 2.25 42.53 19.41
C GLY A 67 3.76 42.42 19.64
N ARG A 68 4.27 42.98 20.76
CA ARG A 68 5.66 42.75 21.16
C ARG A 68 5.74 41.39 21.88
N TYR A 69 6.11 40.39 21.16
CA TYR A 69 6.36 39.05 21.71
C TYR A 69 7.85 38.83 21.95
N ARG A 70 8.16 38.25 23.13
CA ARG A 70 9.48 37.71 23.41
C ARG A 70 9.42 36.20 23.31
N VAL A 71 10.19 35.61 22.40
CA VAL A 71 10.25 34.17 22.24
C VAL A 71 11.54 33.66 22.87
N ARG A 72 11.41 32.65 23.75
CA ARG A 72 12.55 31.93 24.33
C ARG A 72 12.51 30.50 23.86
N LEU A 73 13.58 30.05 23.19
CA LEU A 73 13.74 28.69 22.71
C LEU A 73 14.80 27.99 23.56
N TYR A 74 14.40 26.97 24.30
CA TYR A 74 15.28 26.15 25.13
C TYR A 74 15.60 24.82 24.48
N GLN A 75 16.88 24.46 24.43
CA GLN A 75 17.30 23.11 24.09
C GLN A 75 17.00 22.16 25.27
N ALA A 76 16.33 21.06 25.00
CA ALA A 76 16.00 20.01 25.94
C ALA A 76 16.42 18.65 25.39
N GLY A 77 17.61 18.19 25.77
CA GLY A 77 18.20 16.95 25.26
C GLY A 77 18.84 17.09 23.88
N LEU A 78 18.88 15.98 23.13
CA LEU A 78 19.48 15.92 21.80
C LEU A 78 18.60 16.61 20.76
N LEU A 79 19.20 17.53 20.01
CA LEU A 79 18.56 18.17 18.85
C LEU A 79 18.87 17.40 17.57
N ARG A 80 17.85 17.21 16.72
CA ARG A 80 18.12 16.83 15.33
C ARG A 80 18.78 17.99 14.57
N PRO A 81 19.76 17.71 13.71
CA PRO A 81 20.32 18.73 12.82
C PRO A 81 19.22 19.43 12.03
N GLY A 82 19.22 20.75 12.02
CA GLY A 82 18.25 21.56 11.31
C GLY A 82 16.90 21.81 12.03
N LEU A 83 16.64 21.20 13.20
CA LEU A 83 15.36 21.41 13.93
C LEU A 83 15.17 22.86 14.33
N VAL A 84 16.20 23.53 14.87
CA VAL A 84 16.15 24.95 15.25
C VAL A 84 15.89 25.83 14.03
N ASN A 85 16.48 25.49 12.88
CA ASN A 85 16.23 26.20 11.62
C ASN A 85 14.75 26.06 11.20
N THR A 86 14.18 24.86 11.29
CA THR A 86 12.76 24.62 10.95
C THR A 86 11.82 25.39 11.88
N ILE A 87 12.11 25.38 13.19
CA ILE A 87 11.35 26.16 14.17
C ILE A 87 11.47 27.66 13.85
N GLY A 88 12.68 28.13 13.55
CA GLY A 88 12.94 29.52 13.20
C GLY A 88 12.21 29.96 11.93
N GLN A 89 12.11 29.14 10.91
CA GLN A 89 11.35 29.44 9.71
C GLN A 89 9.85 29.56 10.00
N LYS A 90 9.29 28.66 10.82
CA LYS A 90 7.89 28.71 11.22
C LYS A 90 7.58 29.93 12.08
N LEU A 91 8.45 30.27 13.02
CA LEU A 91 8.32 31.47 13.82
C LEU A 91 8.40 32.76 12.98
N ALA A 92 9.30 32.79 12.00
CA ALA A 92 9.40 33.91 11.06
C ALA A 92 8.15 34.05 10.20
N ALA A 93 7.60 32.93 9.71
CA ALA A 93 6.34 32.89 8.98
C ALA A 93 5.15 33.37 9.82
N ALA A 94 5.17 33.08 11.14
CA ALA A 94 4.20 33.57 12.12
C ALA A 94 4.41 35.03 12.54
N GLY A 95 5.42 35.75 11.98
CA GLY A 95 5.68 37.17 12.25
C GLY A 95 6.60 37.47 13.41
N VAL A 96 7.27 36.47 13.98
CA VAL A 96 8.26 36.66 15.06
C VAL A 96 9.52 37.30 14.49
N ARG A 97 9.89 38.44 15.00
CA ARG A 97 11.09 39.19 14.54
C ARG A 97 12.36 38.80 15.28
N ASP A 98 12.27 38.40 16.54
CA ASP A 98 13.40 38.08 17.41
C ASP A 98 13.09 36.99 18.42
N ALA A 99 14.08 36.16 18.74
CA ALA A 99 13.99 35.09 19.72
C ALA A 99 15.32 34.86 20.41
N ASP A 100 15.29 34.59 21.72
CA ASP A 100 16.46 34.18 22.48
C ASP A 100 16.57 32.63 22.45
N TYR A 101 17.73 32.12 22.06
CA TYR A 101 18.04 30.69 22.08
C TYR A 101 18.95 30.32 23.25
N TYR A 102 18.58 29.26 23.96
CA TYR A 102 19.32 28.76 25.15
C TYR A 102 19.83 27.34 24.87
N PRO A 103 21.09 27.20 24.36
CA PRO A 103 21.64 25.89 23.93
C PRO A 103 21.93 24.95 25.10
N GLU A 104 22.12 25.45 26.32
CA GLU A 104 22.37 24.65 27.52
C GLU A 104 21.12 24.45 28.39
N GLY A 105 19.93 24.72 27.85
CA GLY A 105 18.66 24.52 28.52
C GLY A 105 18.19 25.68 29.41
N MET A 106 17.09 25.47 30.12
CA MET A 106 16.37 26.52 30.86
C MET A 106 17.10 27.04 32.12
N HIS A 107 18.03 26.29 32.66
CA HIS A 107 18.77 26.66 33.87
C HIS A 107 20.10 27.38 33.59
N SER A 108 20.46 27.49 32.30
CA SER A 108 21.70 28.21 31.92
C SER A 108 21.43 29.69 31.70
N GLN A 109 22.40 30.51 32.13
CA GLN A 109 22.43 31.94 31.80
C GLN A 109 22.96 32.23 30.40
N LYS A 110 23.48 31.22 29.72
CA LYS A 110 24.05 31.34 28.37
C LYS A 110 22.92 31.41 27.35
N ARG A 111 22.75 32.59 26.77
CA ARG A 111 21.76 32.83 25.70
C ARG A 111 22.46 33.38 24.47
N GLU A 112 21.93 33.04 23.34
CA GLU A 112 22.34 33.53 22.02
C GLU A 112 21.15 34.13 21.29
N ASN A 113 21.37 35.10 20.42
CA ASN A 113 20.34 35.49 19.46
C ASN A 113 20.13 34.34 18.47
N TRP A 114 18.90 33.91 18.27
CA TRP A 114 18.60 32.76 17.42
C TRP A 114 19.06 32.92 15.96
N ARG A 115 19.16 34.17 15.45
CA ARG A 115 19.69 34.44 14.10
C ARG A 115 21.17 34.18 14.02
N GLU A 116 21.92 34.59 15.02
CA GLU A 116 23.38 34.35 15.13
C GLU A 116 23.64 32.82 15.24
N TYR A 117 22.80 32.12 16.02
CA TYR A 117 22.86 30.66 16.08
C TYR A 117 22.59 30.02 14.74
N LEU A 118 21.55 30.44 14.01
CA LEU A 118 21.19 29.88 12.68
C LEU A 118 22.27 30.17 11.64
N GLU A 119 22.88 31.32 11.66
CA GLU A 119 24.02 31.66 10.78
C GLU A 119 25.24 30.77 11.07
N ARG A 120 25.52 30.52 12.35
CA ARG A 120 26.61 29.61 12.77
C ARG A 120 26.29 28.17 12.38
N GLU A 121 25.07 27.66 12.64
CA GLU A 121 24.65 26.30 12.26
C GLU A 121 24.72 26.12 10.74
N ARG A 122 24.32 27.11 9.96
CA ARG A 122 24.44 27.10 8.50
C ARG A 122 25.91 27.10 8.05
N ALA A 123 26.74 27.86 8.72
CA ALA A 123 28.18 27.87 8.45
C ALA A 123 28.82 26.51 8.80
N GLU A 124 28.51 25.94 9.96
CA GLU A 124 28.98 24.62 10.39
C GLU A 124 28.44 23.48 9.48
N LEU A 125 27.18 23.56 9.04
CA LEU A 125 26.62 22.62 8.08
C LEU A 125 27.24 22.80 6.68
N ALA A 126 27.58 24.02 6.31
CA ALA A 126 28.31 24.30 5.07
C ALA A 126 29.77 23.82 5.16
N GLU A 127 30.41 23.93 6.34
CA GLU A 127 31.73 23.34 6.59
C GLU A 127 31.69 21.81 6.65
N LYS A 128 30.68 21.22 7.26
CA LYS A 128 30.44 19.75 7.26
C LYS A 128 30.00 19.21 5.90
N LYS A 129 29.40 20.05 5.06
CA LYS A 129 29.10 19.76 3.64
C LYS A 129 30.30 20.05 2.72
N LYS A 130 31.34 20.73 3.20
CA LYS A 130 32.64 20.64 2.54
C LYS A 130 33.10 19.19 2.74
N VAL A 131 32.69 18.34 1.80
CA VAL A 131 33.39 17.10 1.47
C VAL A 131 34.86 17.43 1.65
N VAL A 132 35.59 16.59 2.38
CA VAL A 132 37.04 16.64 2.43
C VAL A 132 37.52 16.61 0.99
N GLU A 133 37.67 17.77 0.37
CA GLU A 133 38.48 17.89 -0.81
C GLU A 133 39.88 17.49 -0.33
N LEU A 134 40.24 16.25 -0.67
CA LEU A 134 41.66 15.88 -0.62
C LEU A 134 42.40 17.02 -1.31
N PRO A 135 43.47 17.55 -0.71
CA PRO A 135 44.15 18.71 -1.26
C PRO A 135 44.64 18.38 -2.67
N VAL A 136 43.83 18.75 -3.64
CA VAL A 136 44.29 18.81 -5.03
C VAL A 136 45.30 19.96 -5.03
N LYS A 137 46.58 19.62 -5.12
CA LYS A 137 47.60 20.59 -5.42
C LYS A 137 47.13 21.35 -6.65
N LYS A 138 46.71 22.62 -6.47
CA LYS A 138 46.48 23.55 -7.57
C LYS A 138 47.83 23.67 -8.32
N LYS A 139 47.96 22.90 -9.39
CA LYS A 139 48.93 23.20 -10.43
C LYS A 139 48.36 24.39 -11.18
N GLU A 140 49.16 25.45 -11.27
CA GLU A 140 48.88 26.58 -12.16
C GLU A 140 48.59 26.06 -13.58
N PRO A 141 47.67 26.68 -14.33
CA PRO A 141 47.30 26.21 -15.66
C PRO A 141 48.48 26.41 -16.64
N CYS A 142 49.20 25.35 -16.90
CA CYS A 142 50.08 25.27 -18.03
C CYS A 142 49.29 24.78 -19.25
N TYR A 143 48.82 25.72 -20.06
CA TYR A 143 47.91 25.49 -21.19
C TYR A 143 48.51 24.68 -22.36
N GLN A 144 49.73 24.12 -22.26
CA GLN A 144 50.34 23.32 -23.33
C GLN A 144 50.44 21.82 -23.07
N ASP A 145 50.08 21.32 -21.86
CA ASP A 145 50.26 19.89 -21.50
C ASP A 145 48.99 19.04 -21.68
N ASP A 146 47.82 19.64 -21.86
CA ASP A 146 46.55 18.90 -21.91
C ASP A 146 46.30 18.19 -23.25
N GLU A 147 46.91 18.66 -24.35
CA GLU A 147 46.73 18.03 -25.67
C GLU A 147 47.37 16.65 -25.80
N LEU A 148 48.40 16.37 -25.00
CA LEU A 148 49.12 15.10 -25.01
C LEU A 148 48.63 14.10 -23.95
N LYS A 149 47.68 14.46 -23.12
CA LYS A 149 47.14 13.54 -22.09
C LYS A 149 46.23 12.49 -22.70
N PRO A 150 46.48 11.21 -22.39
CA PRO A 150 45.54 10.16 -22.72
C PRO A 150 44.20 10.41 -22.03
N ARG A 151 43.09 10.21 -22.76
CA ARG A 151 41.71 10.43 -22.27
C ARG A 151 40.71 9.54 -22.95
N VAL A 152 39.59 9.36 -22.29
CA VAL A 152 38.39 8.73 -22.91
C VAL A 152 37.55 9.81 -23.57
N GLU A 153 37.19 9.57 -24.83
CA GLU A 153 36.27 10.45 -25.58
C GLU A 153 34.99 9.67 -25.93
N SER A 154 33.84 10.22 -25.53
CA SER A 154 32.54 9.72 -25.92
C SER A 154 32.06 10.47 -27.16
N ARG A 155 31.73 9.75 -28.22
CA ARG A 155 31.32 10.26 -29.52
C ARG A 155 30.04 9.56 -29.99
N VAL A 156 29.44 10.04 -31.08
CA VAL A 156 28.23 9.49 -31.67
C VAL A 156 28.40 8.03 -32.14
N ASP A 157 29.63 7.66 -32.50
CA ASP A 157 30.00 6.33 -33.04
C ASP A 157 30.56 5.38 -31.97
N GLY A 158 30.84 5.87 -30.76
CA GLY A 158 31.37 5.03 -29.69
C GLY A 158 32.12 5.78 -28.62
N VAL A 159 32.64 5.03 -27.68
CA VAL A 159 33.57 5.53 -26.63
C VAL A 159 34.96 5.02 -26.96
N PHE A 160 35.93 5.92 -26.99
CA PHE A 160 37.29 5.65 -27.43
C PHE A 160 38.32 6.05 -26.38
N TRP A 161 39.35 5.25 -26.22
CA TRP A 161 40.58 5.63 -25.52
C TRP A 161 41.54 6.29 -26.50
N VAL A 162 41.78 7.56 -26.34
CA VAL A 162 42.65 8.37 -27.18
C VAL A 162 44.00 8.59 -26.48
N THR A 163 45.10 8.25 -27.15
CA THR A 163 46.45 8.37 -26.63
C THR A 163 47.26 9.30 -27.54
N PRO A 164 47.16 10.66 -27.36
CA PRO A 164 47.88 11.59 -28.20
C PRO A 164 49.38 11.42 -28.02
N LYS A 165 50.14 11.53 -29.06
CA LYS A 165 51.59 11.51 -29.06
C LYS A 165 52.15 12.36 -30.19
N VAL A 166 53.32 12.93 -29.99
CA VAL A 166 54.04 13.67 -31.06
C VAL A 166 54.68 12.64 -32.00
N ASP A 167 54.37 12.73 -33.28
CA ASP A 167 55.05 11.95 -34.32
C ASP A 167 56.47 12.41 -34.46
N LYS A 168 57.43 11.48 -34.36
CA LYS A 168 58.86 11.79 -34.38
C LYS A 168 59.39 12.28 -35.72
N GLN A 169 58.64 12.01 -36.80
CA GLN A 169 59.05 12.38 -38.17
C GLN A 169 58.43 13.71 -38.60
N SER A 170 57.14 13.91 -38.34
CA SER A 170 56.46 15.14 -38.78
C SER A 170 56.41 16.23 -37.70
N GLY A 171 56.65 15.91 -36.43
CA GLY A 171 56.45 16.84 -35.28
C GLY A 171 54.96 17.13 -34.96
N GLU A 172 54.06 16.54 -35.69
CA GLU A 172 52.62 16.74 -35.48
C GLU A 172 52.05 15.84 -34.37
N ILE A 173 50.97 16.28 -33.73
CA ILE A 173 50.29 15.50 -32.73
C ILE A 173 49.36 14.52 -33.44
N ILE A 174 49.71 13.25 -33.41
CA ILE A 174 48.84 12.15 -33.84
C ILE A 174 48.03 11.66 -32.64
N ARG A 175 46.76 11.23 -32.88
CA ARG A 175 45.83 10.79 -31.84
C ARG A 175 45.40 9.34 -32.12
N PRO A 176 46.25 8.34 -31.85
CA PRO A 176 45.84 6.95 -31.91
C PRO A 176 44.68 6.70 -30.96
N GLU A 177 43.68 6.02 -31.44
CA GLU A 177 42.47 5.71 -30.71
C GLU A 177 42.17 4.21 -30.67
N THR A 178 41.54 3.79 -29.58
CA THR A 178 41.12 2.41 -29.40
C THR A 178 39.68 2.43 -28.93
N TRP A 179 38.84 1.69 -29.67
CA TRP A 179 37.43 1.55 -29.34
C TRP A 179 37.24 0.80 -28.00
N LEU A 180 36.40 1.34 -27.09
CA LEU A 180 36.08 0.78 -25.80
C LEU A 180 34.68 0.15 -25.75
N CYS A 181 33.66 0.88 -26.17
CA CYS A 181 32.27 0.42 -26.22
C CYS A 181 31.46 1.20 -27.26
N SER A 182 30.26 0.72 -27.56
CA SER A 182 29.28 1.48 -28.33
C SER A 182 28.89 2.77 -27.61
N PRO A 183 28.20 3.73 -28.30
CA PRO A 183 27.85 5.01 -27.69
C PRO A 183 27.18 4.84 -26.34
N LEU A 184 27.66 5.54 -25.33
CA LEU A 184 27.24 5.46 -23.95
C LEU A 184 27.21 6.87 -23.34
N GLU A 185 26.08 7.21 -22.75
CA GLU A 185 25.88 8.46 -22.03
C GLU A 185 25.85 8.19 -20.54
N LEU A 186 26.55 9.00 -19.75
CA LEU A 186 26.56 8.95 -18.29
C LEU A 186 25.65 10.08 -17.77
N LEU A 187 24.40 9.74 -17.44
CA LEU A 187 23.34 10.72 -17.17
C LEU A 187 23.39 11.29 -15.75
N GLY A 188 23.81 10.48 -14.78
CA GLY A 188 23.80 10.93 -13.40
C GLY A 188 24.11 9.84 -12.39
N THR A 189 23.76 10.11 -11.15
CA THR A 189 23.92 9.23 -10.00
C THR A 189 22.62 9.13 -9.22
N GLY A 190 22.41 8.02 -8.53
CA GLY A 190 21.25 7.85 -7.65
C GLY A 190 21.52 6.85 -6.54
N THR A 191 20.61 6.74 -5.60
CA THR A 191 20.72 5.80 -4.47
C THR A 191 19.43 5.01 -4.27
N ILE A 192 19.56 3.74 -3.87
CA ILE A 192 18.47 2.90 -3.36
C ILE A 192 18.93 2.38 -2.00
N GLY A 193 18.28 2.81 -0.93
CA GLY A 193 18.72 2.50 0.42
C GLY A 193 20.16 3.01 0.68
N LYS A 194 21.12 2.08 0.83
CA LYS A 194 22.55 2.41 1.03
C LYS A 194 23.39 2.20 -0.22
N GLU A 195 22.82 1.67 -1.27
CA GLU A 195 23.54 1.38 -2.51
C GLU A 195 23.56 2.59 -3.43
N HIS A 196 24.72 2.84 -4.05
CA HIS A 196 24.92 3.91 -5.02
C HIS A 196 24.91 3.36 -6.44
N TYR A 197 24.32 4.12 -7.34
CA TYR A 197 24.12 3.75 -8.74
C TYR A 197 24.62 4.85 -9.68
N ARG A 198 25.11 4.43 -10.85
CA ARG A 198 25.31 5.29 -12.01
C ARG A 198 24.15 5.10 -12.98
N VAL A 199 23.54 6.19 -13.40
CA VAL A 199 22.49 6.18 -14.42
C VAL A 199 23.15 6.34 -15.79
N MET A 200 22.92 5.37 -16.67
CA MET A 200 23.55 5.30 -17.99
C MET A 200 22.50 5.10 -19.07
N ARG A 201 22.77 5.60 -20.28
CA ARG A 201 21.90 5.46 -21.45
C ARG A 201 22.68 5.06 -22.69
N TRP A 202 22.15 4.11 -23.44
CA TRP A 202 22.72 3.66 -24.71
C TRP A 202 21.64 3.17 -25.66
N LYS A 203 22.03 2.94 -26.93
CA LYS A 203 21.16 2.33 -27.95
C LYS A 203 21.60 0.91 -28.23
N LYS A 204 20.65 -0.02 -28.27
CA LYS A 204 20.92 -1.39 -28.77
C LYS A 204 21.23 -1.33 -30.25
N LEU A 205 22.25 -2.11 -30.69
CA LEU A 205 22.60 -2.18 -32.10
C LEU A 205 21.54 -2.87 -32.96
N ALA A 206 20.83 -3.85 -32.40
CA ALA A 206 19.93 -4.70 -33.16
C ALA A 206 18.65 -3.98 -33.61
N ASN A 207 18.05 -3.13 -32.77
CA ASN A 207 16.75 -2.51 -33.01
C ASN A 207 16.73 -0.99 -32.69
N HIS A 208 17.88 -0.41 -32.42
CA HIS A 208 18.06 1.00 -32.04
C HIS A 208 17.24 1.46 -30.81
N GLU A 209 16.73 0.53 -30.03
CA GLU A 209 16.02 0.79 -28.78
C GLU A 209 16.93 1.50 -27.79
N VAL A 210 16.41 2.56 -27.18
CA VAL A 210 17.11 3.33 -26.13
C VAL A 210 16.91 2.67 -24.80
N ILE A 211 18.01 2.29 -24.15
CA ILE A 211 18.01 1.76 -22.78
C ILE A 211 18.54 2.82 -21.85
N THR A 212 17.79 3.11 -20.78
CA THR A 212 18.27 3.88 -19.62
C THR A 212 18.23 2.96 -18.41
N MET A 213 19.35 2.83 -17.72
CA MET A 213 19.48 1.87 -16.62
C MET A 213 20.36 2.43 -15.50
N ALA A 214 20.01 2.12 -14.25
CA ALA A 214 20.85 2.36 -13.08
C ALA A 214 21.74 1.13 -12.83
N ILE A 215 23.03 1.33 -12.85
CA ILE A 215 24.04 0.30 -12.64
C ILE A 215 24.63 0.47 -11.23
N PRO A 216 24.60 -0.55 -10.36
CA PRO A 216 25.24 -0.47 -9.05
C PRO A 216 26.71 -0.12 -9.18
N CYS A 217 27.19 0.90 -8.44
CA CYS A 217 28.60 1.33 -8.49
C CYS A 217 29.55 0.19 -8.14
N GLY A 218 29.18 -0.68 -7.17
CA GLY A 218 29.97 -1.84 -6.81
C GLY A 218 30.10 -2.90 -7.91
N GLY A 219 29.21 -2.88 -8.91
CA GLY A 219 29.25 -3.79 -10.07
C GLY A 219 30.06 -3.24 -11.26
N ILE A 220 30.41 -1.95 -11.27
CA ILE A 220 31.13 -1.34 -12.38
C ILE A 220 32.57 -1.85 -12.40
N GLY A 221 32.96 -2.52 -13.48
CA GLY A 221 34.26 -3.15 -13.61
C GLY A 221 34.28 -4.64 -13.30
N ASP A 222 33.31 -5.14 -12.55
CA ASP A 222 33.19 -6.53 -12.19
C ASP A 222 32.57 -7.37 -13.32
N ARG A 223 32.76 -8.70 -13.20
CA ARG A 223 32.23 -9.65 -14.18
C ARG A 223 30.71 -9.54 -14.36
N ASP A 224 29.99 -9.40 -13.27
CA ASP A 224 28.51 -9.37 -13.29
C ASP A 224 27.99 -8.04 -13.85
N GLY A 225 28.65 -6.93 -13.57
CA GLY A 225 28.34 -5.63 -14.19
C GLY A 225 28.55 -5.63 -15.69
N TRP A 226 29.68 -6.18 -16.17
CA TRP A 226 29.89 -6.33 -17.62
C TRP A 226 28.88 -7.25 -18.27
N ARG A 227 28.46 -8.33 -17.60
CA ARG A 227 27.41 -9.22 -18.10
C ARG A 227 26.09 -8.47 -18.20
N LEU A 228 25.70 -7.75 -17.16
CA LEU A 228 24.47 -6.96 -17.13
C LEU A 228 24.39 -5.98 -18.31
N LEU A 229 25.43 -5.19 -18.53
CA LEU A 229 25.49 -4.23 -19.65
C LEU A 229 25.37 -4.91 -21.01
N LYS A 230 26.06 -6.04 -21.21
CA LYS A 230 26.02 -6.80 -22.48
C LYS A 230 24.67 -7.48 -22.71
N ASP A 231 24.05 -8.06 -21.68
CA ASP A 231 22.73 -8.69 -21.76
C ASP A 231 21.67 -7.66 -22.17
N HIS A 232 21.89 -6.38 -21.83
CA HIS A 232 21.04 -5.26 -22.27
C HIS A 232 21.54 -4.55 -23.54
N GLY A 233 22.44 -5.19 -24.30
CA GLY A 233 22.80 -4.79 -25.64
C GLY A 233 23.89 -3.71 -25.77
N LEU A 234 24.64 -3.39 -24.71
CA LEU A 234 25.83 -2.56 -24.82
C LEU A 234 27.02 -3.43 -25.30
N ASN A 235 27.62 -3.08 -26.45
CA ASN A 235 28.84 -3.74 -26.89
C ASN A 235 30.05 -3.13 -26.19
N VAL A 236 30.89 -4.00 -25.62
CA VAL A 236 32.07 -3.63 -24.86
C VAL A 236 33.28 -4.43 -25.34
N THR A 237 34.44 -3.80 -25.42
CA THR A 237 35.72 -4.45 -25.74
C THR A 237 35.96 -5.70 -24.90
N THR A 238 36.58 -6.71 -25.45
CA THR A 238 36.97 -7.92 -24.72
C THR A 238 38.31 -7.78 -24.01
N ASN A 239 39.11 -6.75 -24.33
CA ASN A 239 40.43 -6.53 -23.76
C ASN A 239 40.33 -6.01 -22.31
N GLY A 240 40.92 -6.74 -21.35
CA GLY A 240 40.85 -6.44 -19.94
C GLY A 240 41.39 -5.08 -19.55
N LYS A 241 42.52 -4.63 -20.15
CA LYS A 241 43.13 -3.31 -19.92
C LYS A 241 42.15 -2.20 -20.29
N TYR A 242 41.53 -2.29 -21.43
CA TYR A 242 40.61 -1.26 -21.95
C TYR A 242 39.27 -1.29 -21.21
N ARG A 243 38.83 -2.46 -20.72
CA ARG A 243 37.68 -2.53 -19.80
C ARG A 243 37.92 -1.84 -18.46
N ALA A 244 39.14 -1.94 -17.91
CA ALA A 244 39.50 -1.21 -16.68
C ALA A 244 39.42 0.31 -16.90
N ILE A 245 39.99 0.81 -18.02
CA ILE A 245 39.91 2.23 -18.38
C ILE A 245 38.46 2.69 -18.56
N LEU A 246 37.62 1.88 -19.20
CA LEU A 246 36.21 2.17 -19.38
C LEU A 246 35.47 2.19 -18.03
N ALA A 247 35.76 1.26 -17.12
CA ALA A 247 35.17 1.22 -15.78
C ALA A 247 35.53 2.47 -14.94
N ASP A 248 36.78 2.88 -14.97
CA ASP A 248 37.23 4.12 -14.29
C ASP A 248 36.48 5.33 -14.87
N TRP A 249 36.36 5.42 -16.19
CA TRP A 249 35.65 6.50 -16.85
C TRP A 249 34.15 6.51 -16.48
N MET A 250 33.49 5.35 -16.45
CA MET A 250 32.10 5.23 -16.03
C MET A 250 31.85 5.69 -14.61
N GLN A 251 32.83 5.50 -13.69
CA GLN A 251 32.70 5.90 -12.29
C GLN A 251 33.00 7.39 -12.08
N LEU A 252 33.98 7.93 -12.80
CA LEU A 252 34.58 9.24 -12.48
C LEU A 252 34.09 10.37 -13.40
N SER A 253 33.53 10.04 -14.57
CA SER A 253 33.20 11.02 -15.61
C SER A 253 31.70 11.19 -15.82
N GLY A 254 31.31 12.10 -16.71
CA GLY A 254 29.94 12.37 -17.10
C GLY A 254 29.18 13.24 -16.12
N SER A 255 27.86 13.24 -16.25
CA SER A 255 26.97 13.99 -15.36
C SER A 255 26.94 13.38 -13.95
N HIS A 256 26.87 14.24 -12.95
CA HIS A 256 26.62 13.90 -11.54
C HIS A 256 25.22 14.38 -11.10
N GLU A 257 24.33 14.63 -12.05
CA GLU A 257 22.95 14.94 -11.77
C GLU A 257 22.32 13.86 -10.89
N GLU A 258 21.63 14.26 -9.85
CA GLU A 258 21.01 13.34 -8.91
C GLU A 258 19.68 12.85 -9.48
N TRP A 259 19.57 11.55 -9.69
CA TRP A 259 18.38 10.85 -10.12
C TRP A 259 17.67 10.20 -8.93
N GLN A 260 16.36 10.24 -8.94
CA GLN A 260 15.53 9.53 -7.99
C GLN A 260 15.25 8.11 -8.51
N LEU A 261 15.76 7.10 -7.78
CA LEU A 261 15.62 5.71 -8.18
C LEU A 261 14.51 5.06 -7.33
N SER A 262 13.59 4.33 -7.98
CA SER A 262 12.56 3.57 -7.31
C SER A 262 12.55 2.12 -7.76
N THR A 263 12.37 1.19 -6.83
CA THR A 263 12.12 -0.23 -7.10
C THR A 263 10.63 -0.55 -7.20
N THR A 264 9.78 0.42 -6.81
CA THR A 264 8.32 0.29 -6.82
C THR A 264 7.70 1.30 -7.77
N THR A 265 6.56 0.94 -8.35
CA THR A 265 5.73 1.82 -9.17
C THR A 265 4.83 2.70 -8.31
N GLY A 266 3.95 3.49 -8.93
CA GLY A 266 2.97 4.33 -8.24
C GLY A 266 3.51 5.71 -7.86
N TRP A 267 2.93 6.33 -6.84
CA TRP A 267 3.24 7.70 -6.45
C TRP A 267 4.57 7.79 -5.69
N HIS A 268 5.58 8.36 -6.33
CA HIS A 268 6.89 8.64 -5.75
C HIS A 268 7.39 10.00 -6.21
N PHE A 269 8.04 10.73 -5.33
CA PHE A 269 8.74 11.97 -5.66
C PHE A 269 7.90 13.04 -6.36
N GLY A 270 6.59 13.08 -6.10
CA GLY A 270 5.66 14.03 -6.71
C GLY A 270 5.08 13.58 -8.05
N ALA A 271 5.54 12.47 -8.61
CA ALA A 271 5.08 11.90 -9.88
C ALA A 271 4.59 10.46 -9.72
N TYR A 272 3.94 9.92 -10.75
CA TYR A 272 3.51 8.54 -10.80
C TYR A 272 4.39 7.74 -11.76
N ILE A 273 4.94 6.64 -11.27
CA ILE A 273 5.82 5.74 -12.01
C ILE A 273 5.01 4.56 -12.53
N MET A 274 5.01 4.37 -13.83
CA MET A 274 4.36 3.24 -14.49
C MET A 274 5.29 2.01 -14.56
N PRO A 275 4.75 0.78 -14.67
CA PRO A 275 5.57 -0.43 -14.85
C PRO A 275 6.45 -0.45 -16.11
N ASP A 276 6.09 0.29 -17.15
CA ASP A 276 6.86 0.48 -18.39
C ASP A 276 7.99 1.52 -18.27
N CYS A 277 8.26 1.99 -17.06
CA CYS A 277 9.24 3.03 -16.74
C CYS A 277 8.82 4.46 -17.17
N SER A 278 7.62 4.67 -17.71
CA SER A 278 7.13 6.02 -17.97
C SER A 278 6.76 6.71 -16.64
N VAL A 279 7.02 8.02 -16.59
CA VAL A 279 6.78 8.88 -15.42
C VAL A 279 5.76 9.93 -15.81
N ILE A 280 4.70 10.07 -15.02
CA ILE A 280 3.59 11.01 -15.26
C ILE A 280 3.49 11.97 -14.08
N GLY A 281 3.47 13.28 -14.36
CA GLY A 281 3.51 14.37 -13.37
C GLY A 281 4.86 15.03 -13.30
N ASP A 282 4.97 16.06 -12.46
CA ASP A 282 6.17 16.88 -12.34
C ASP A 282 7.02 16.42 -11.14
N SER A 283 8.30 16.25 -11.39
CA SER A 283 9.29 15.91 -10.37
C SER A 283 10.45 16.88 -10.43
N GLU A 284 10.96 17.30 -9.27
CA GLU A 284 12.13 18.20 -9.19
C GLU A 284 13.40 17.58 -9.79
N LYS A 285 13.51 16.26 -9.79
CA LYS A 285 14.66 15.50 -10.28
C LYS A 285 14.20 14.39 -11.21
N PRO A 286 15.00 14.00 -12.20
CA PRO A 286 14.65 12.89 -13.06
C PRO A 286 14.48 11.59 -12.25
N ILE A 287 13.46 10.80 -12.62
CA ILE A 287 13.11 9.55 -11.95
C ILE A 287 13.45 8.38 -12.86
N LEU A 288 13.93 7.29 -12.29
CA LEU A 288 14.11 6.03 -13.00
C LEU A 288 13.55 4.86 -12.17
N PHE A 289 12.65 4.10 -12.77
CA PHE A 289 12.17 2.85 -12.22
C PHE A 289 13.20 1.74 -12.48
N THR A 290 13.57 1.02 -11.43
CA THR A 290 14.57 -0.08 -11.49
C THR A 290 13.94 -1.43 -11.17
N GLY A 291 12.65 -1.47 -10.81
CA GLY A 291 11.89 -2.69 -10.57
C GLY A 291 11.65 -3.50 -11.85
N LYS A 292 11.07 -4.68 -11.69
CA LYS A 292 10.76 -5.60 -12.80
C LYS A 292 9.36 -6.16 -12.62
N SER A 293 8.58 -6.17 -13.71
CA SER A 293 7.29 -6.85 -13.80
C SER A 293 7.32 -7.87 -14.94
N ALA A 294 6.68 -9.01 -14.76
CA ALA A 294 6.45 -9.98 -15.83
C ALA A 294 5.47 -9.43 -16.89
N ALA A 295 4.59 -8.52 -16.48
CA ALA A 295 3.56 -7.90 -17.33
C ALA A 295 4.02 -6.61 -18.04
N VAL A 296 5.30 -6.22 -17.93
CA VAL A 296 5.81 -4.93 -18.45
C VAL A 296 5.48 -4.70 -19.94
N ASN A 297 5.55 -5.72 -20.76
CA ASN A 297 5.26 -5.62 -22.19
C ASN A 297 3.77 -5.36 -22.50
N GLY A 298 2.89 -5.60 -21.52
CA GLY A 298 1.46 -5.34 -21.64
C GLY A 298 1.09 -3.86 -21.48
N TYR A 299 1.99 -3.02 -20.97
CA TYR A 299 1.74 -1.58 -20.79
C TYR A 299 1.91 -0.76 -22.07
N SER A 300 1.53 -1.35 -23.22
CA SER A 300 1.53 -0.67 -24.52
C SER A 300 0.40 0.35 -24.64
N VAL A 301 0.54 1.26 -25.59
CA VAL A 301 -0.48 2.26 -25.91
C VAL A 301 -0.89 2.14 -27.37
N ALA A 302 -2.18 2.02 -27.60
CA ALA A 302 -2.81 2.11 -28.90
C ALA A 302 -3.99 3.07 -28.85
N GLY A 303 -4.28 3.79 -29.94
CA GLY A 303 -5.35 4.76 -30.02
C GLY A 303 -5.17 5.97 -29.08
N THR A 304 -6.27 6.52 -28.61
CA THR A 304 -6.32 7.70 -27.73
C THR A 304 -7.24 7.49 -26.53
N ALA A 305 -7.15 8.37 -25.53
CA ALA A 305 -8.05 8.33 -24.37
C ALA A 305 -9.50 8.59 -24.80
N GLU A 306 -9.74 9.52 -25.73
CA GLU A 306 -11.07 9.76 -26.30
C GLU A 306 -11.57 8.54 -27.07
N GLY A 307 -10.69 7.89 -27.87
CA GLY A 307 -11.02 6.64 -28.56
C GLY A 307 -11.46 5.55 -27.61
N TRP A 308 -10.76 5.37 -26.49
CA TRP A 308 -11.13 4.44 -25.44
C TRP A 308 -12.48 4.80 -24.80
N ARG A 309 -12.70 6.09 -24.50
CA ARG A 309 -13.96 6.59 -23.95
C ARG A 309 -15.14 6.31 -24.89
N ASP A 310 -14.98 6.67 -26.16
CA ASP A 310 -16.07 6.67 -27.15
C ASP A 310 -16.34 5.22 -27.69
N SER A 311 -15.48 4.27 -27.38
CA SER A 311 -15.63 2.86 -27.73
C SER A 311 -15.77 1.97 -26.50
N VAL A 312 -14.69 1.72 -25.75
CA VAL A 312 -14.68 0.73 -24.64
C VAL A 312 -15.59 1.19 -23.49
N ALA A 313 -15.42 2.44 -23.00
CA ALA A 313 -16.23 2.93 -21.91
C ALA A 313 -17.72 3.04 -22.31
N ARG A 314 -18.01 3.53 -23.51
CA ARG A 314 -19.38 3.61 -24.02
C ARG A 314 -20.06 2.26 -24.04
N LEU A 315 -19.38 1.20 -24.52
CA LEU A 315 -19.93 -0.15 -24.57
C LEU A 315 -20.06 -0.82 -23.19
N ALA A 316 -19.20 -0.45 -22.24
CA ALA A 316 -19.28 -0.93 -20.86
C ALA A 316 -20.37 -0.21 -20.04
N GLY A 317 -20.74 1.01 -20.42
CA GLY A 317 -21.76 1.84 -19.76
C GLY A 317 -23.12 1.16 -19.68
N GLY A 318 -23.87 1.42 -18.61
CA GLY A 318 -25.15 0.78 -18.34
C GLY A 318 -25.08 -0.68 -17.90
N ASN A 319 -23.86 -1.28 -17.79
CA ASN A 319 -23.64 -2.63 -17.31
C ASN A 319 -22.91 -2.60 -15.96
N PRO A 320 -23.58 -2.69 -14.81
CA PRO A 320 -22.99 -2.41 -13.49
C PRO A 320 -21.73 -3.21 -13.18
N SER A 321 -21.65 -4.49 -13.53
CA SER A 321 -20.45 -5.30 -13.28
C SER A 321 -19.26 -4.88 -14.14
N MET A 322 -19.46 -4.43 -15.39
CA MET A 322 -18.40 -3.88 -16.24
C MET A 322 -17.92 -2.54 -15.70
N MET A 323 -18.85 -1.69 -15.27
CA MET A 323 -18.54 -0.42 -14.64
C MET A 323 -17.75 -0.61 -13.32
N LEU A 324 -18.07 -1.65 -12.53
CA LEU A 324 -17.29 -2.02 -11.34
C LEU A 324 -15.86 -2.43 -11.70
N GLY A 325 -15.65 -3.16 -12.80
CA GLY A 325 -14.32 -3.49 -13.31
C GLY A 325 -13.50 -2.23 -13.61
N VAL A 326 -14.09 -1.26 -14.30
CA VAL A 326 -13.47 0.05 -14.57
C VAL A 326 -13.20 0.81 -13.27
N ALA A 327 -14.14 0.84 -12.33
CA ALA A 327 -13.97 1.46 -11.03
C ALA A 327 -12.78 0.87 -10.26
N THR A 328 -12.65 -0.46 -10.29
CA THR A 328 -11.53 -1.18 -9.66
C THR A 328 -10.20 -0.75 -10.24
N SER A 329 -10.14 -0.59 -11.56
CA SER A 329 -8.96 -0.16 -12.27
C SER A 329 -8.56 1.29 -11.95
N LEU A 330 -9.53 2.20 -11.98
CA LEU A 330 -9.32 3.63 -11.69
C LEU A 330 -9.02 3.91 -10.21
N ALA A 331 -9.51 3.06 -9.30
CA ALA A 331 -9.22 3.18 -7.87
C ALA A 331 -7.74 2.90 -7.54
N ALA A 332 -7.02 2.17 -8.38
CA ALA A 332 -5.64 1.75 -8.11
C ALA A 332 -4.68 2.92 -7.85
N PRO A 333 -4.54 3.92 -8.72
CA PRO A 333 -3.70 5.09 -8.40
C PRO A 333 -4.33 6.00 -7.32
N LEU A 334 -5.66 5.99 -7.17
CA LEU A 334 -6.36 6.84 -6.20
C LEU A 334 -6.04 6.44 -4.76
N ILE A 335 -5.94 5.14 -4.45
CA ILE A 335 -5.64 4.67 -3.08
C ILE A 335 -4.29 5.19 -2.58
N GLY A 336 -3.31 5.37 -3.46
CA GLY A 336 -2.02 5.94 -3.13
C GLY A 336 -2.10 7.39 -2.65
N LEU A 337 -2.91 8.21 -3.33
CA LEU A 337 -3.11 9.62 -2.98
C LEU A 337 -3.85 9.83 -1.66
N VAL A 338 -4.80 8.94 -1.35
CA VAL A 338 -5.64 9.08 -0.13
C VAL A 338 -5.12 8.25 1.05
N GLY A 339 -4.00 7.53 0.87
CA GLY A 339 -3.39 6.71 1.91
C GLY A 339 -4.27 5.53 2.36
N ALA A 340 -5.11 4.99 1.45
CA ALA A 340 -5.95 3.84 1.75
C ALA A 340 -5.17 2.52 1.56
N ASP A 341 -5.58 1.49 2.30
CA ASP A 341 -5.03 0.13 2.15
C ASP A 341 -5.41 -0.47 0.78
N GLY A 342 -4.54 -1.36 0.28
CA GLY A 342 -4.84 -2.18 -0.89
C GLY A 342 -6.03 -3.12 -0.65
N PHE A 343 -6.77 -3.40 -1.72
CA PHE A 343 -7.88 -4.34 -1.71
C PHE A 343 -8.07 -4.98 -3.08
N GLY A 344 -8.97 -5.95 -3.18
CA GLY A 344 -9.31 -6.56 -4.45
C GLY A 344 -10.81 -6.71 -4.65
N VAL A 345 -11.21 -6.81 -5.90
CA VAL A 345 -12.57 -7.19 -6.32
C VAL A 345 -12.46 -8.52 -7.05
N HIS A 346 -13.11 -9.53 -6.50
CA HIS A 346 -13.24 -10.85 -7.12
C HIS A 346 -14.62 -11.00 -7.72
N LEU A 347 -14.68 -11.09 -9.04
CA LEU A 347 -15.91 -11.28 -9.81
C LEU A 347 -16.12 -12.78 -10.03
N PHE A 348 -17.21 -13.31 -9.51
CA PHE A 348 -17.51 -14.73 -9.64
C PHE A 348 -18.90 -14.96 -10.22
N GLU A 349 -19.01 -15.93 -11.08
CA GLU A 349 -20.21 -16.45 -11.69
C GLU A 349 -19.84 -17.69 -12.52
N GLN A 350 -20.81 -18.49 -12.90
CA GLN A 350 -20.59 -19.63 -13.80
C GLN A 350 -19.97 -19.20 -15.13
N SER A 351 -19.47 -20.17 -15.89
CA SER A 351 -18.84 -19.93 -17.19
C SER A 351 -19.71 -19.10 -18.13
N SER A 352 -19.07 -18.32 -18.98
CA SER A 352 -19.70 -17.46 -20.00
C SER A 352 -20.54 -16.31 -19.47
N ALA A 353 -20.25 -15.82 -18.27
CA ALA A 353 -20.88 -14.63 -17.71
C ALA A 353 -20.25 -13.30 -18.15
N GLY A 354 -19.07 -13.31 -18.80
CA GLY A 354 -18.34 -12.11 -19.21
C GLY A 354 -17.27 -11.64 -18.21
N LYS A 355 -16.85 -12.50 -17.27
CA LYS A 355 -15.82 -12.18 -16.25
C LYS A 355 -14.50 -11.70 -16.87
N THR A 356 -13.94 -12.51 -17.77
CA THR A 356 -12.70 -12.15 -18.48
C THR A 356 -12.86 -10.90 -19.35
N THR A 357 -14.05 -10.70 -19.95
CA THR A 357 -14.36 -9.46 -20.69
C THR A 357 -14.29 -8.25 -19.77
N THR A 358 -14.91 -8.32 -18.58
CA THR A 358 -14.87 -7.24 -17.59
C THR A 358 -13.45 -6.96 -17.10
N GLN A 359 -12.67 -8.00 -16.84
CA GLN A 359 -11.26 -7.87 -16.47
C GLN A 359 -10.43 -7.22 -17.58
N ASN A 360 -10.66 -7.61 -18.84
CA ASN A 360 -9.97 -7.03 -19.99
C ASN A 360 -10.34 -5.56 -20.20
N ILE A 361 -11.61 -5.17 -20.01
CA ILE A 361 -12.04 -3.76 -19.98
C ILE A 361 -11.24 -2.99 -18.93
N ALA A 362 -11.13 -3.51 -17.72
CA ALA A 362 -10.38 -2.89 -16.63
C ALA A 362 -8.88 -2.74 -16.95
N SER A 363 -8.27 -3.80 -17.50
CA SER A 363 -6.85 -3.81 -17.89
C SER A 363 -6.55 -2.89 -19.07
N SER A 364 -7.50 -2.72 -20.00
CA SER A 364 -7.31 -1.90 -21.21
C SER A 364 -7.04 -0.43 -20.91
N LEU A 365 -7.41 0.05 -19.72
CA LEU A 365 -7.02 1.40 -19.26
C LEU A 365 -5.50 1.57 -19.25
N TRP A 366 -4.74 0.52 -18.93
CA TRP A 366 -3.30 0.57 -18.71
C TRP A 366 -2.48 0.06 -19.88
N GLY A 367 -3.06 -0.79 -20.75
CA GLY A 367 -2.37 -1.35 -21.91
C GLY A 367 -3.12 -2.52 -22.52
N GLU A 368 -2.40 -3.40 -23.25
CA GLU A 368 -2.96 -4.56 -23.92
C GLU A 368 -3.38 -5.62 -22.89
N PRO A 369 -4.67 -5.98 -22.79
CA PRO A 369 -5.19 -6.78 -21.67
C PRO A 369 -4.62 -8.19 -21.59
N ASP A 370 -4.45 -8.87 -22.71
CA ASP A 370 -3.96 -10.27 -22.73
C ASP A 370 -2.49 -10.35 -22.29
N ALA A 371 -1.68 -9.35 -22.62
CA ALA A 371 -0.27 -9.27 -22.21
C ALA A 371 -0.07 -8.83 -20.75
N GLN A 372 -1.07 -8.14 -20.16
CA GLN A 372 -1.06 -7.77 -18.73
C GLN A 372 -1.58 -8.87 -17.83
N ARG A 373 -2.28 -9.86 -18.39
CA ARG A 373 -2.98 -10.88 -17.60
C ARG A 373 -2.01 -11.72 -16.79
N LEU A 374 -2.20 -11.71 -15.48
CA LEU A 374 -1.58 -12.59 -14.51
C LEU A 374 -2.60 -13.64 -14.06
N THR A 375 -2.15 -14.70 -13.42
CA THR A 375 -3.03 -15.76 -12.91
C THR A 375 -2.72 -16.06 -11.45
N TRP A 376 -3.66 -16.66 -10.74
CA TRP A 376 -3.42 -17.18 -9.40
C TRP A 376 -2.46 -18.38 -9.37
N TYR A 377 -2.11 -18.91 -10.55
CA TYR A 377 -1.11 -19.98 -10.68
C TYR A 377 0.30 -19.39 -10.54
N GLY A 378 0.71 -19.16 -9.30
CA GLY A 378 2.01 -18.59 -8.98
C GLY A 378 2.37 -18.81 -7.53
N THR A 379 3.65 -18.71 -7.21
CA THR A 379 4.10 -18.74 -5.81
C THR A 379 3.75 -17.44 -5.10
N ALA A 380 3.53 -17.48 -3.79
CA ALA A 380 3.27 -16.27 -3.00
C ALA A 380 4.39 -15.21 -3.13
N LEU A 381 5.64 -15.63 -3.33
CA LEU A 381 6.75 -14.71 -3.59
C LEU A 381 6.66 -14.08 -4.99
N GLY A 382 6.26 -14.85 -6.00
CA GLY A 382 6.05 -14.33 -7.36
C GLY A 382 4.95 -13.26 -7.38
N ILE A 383 3.80 -13.56 -6.76
CA ILE A 383 2.68 -12.61 -6.63
C ILE A 383 3.10 -11.36 -5.83
N ALA A 384 3.89 -11.51 -4.75
CA ALA A 384 4.41 -10.37 -4.00
C ALA A 384 5.37 -9.49 -4.81
N ASN A 385 6.19 -10.08 -5.70
CA ASN A 385 7.05 -9.31 -6.59
C ASN A 385 6.23 -8.52 -7.63
N GLU A 386 5.20 -9.14 -8.19
CA GLU A 386 4.29 -8.43 -9.10
C GLU A 386 3.50 -7.33 -8.37
N ALA A 387 3.07 -7.57 -7.13
CA ALA A 387 2.39 -6.54 -6.33
C ALA A 387 3.27 -5.31 -6.07
N GLU A 388 4.56 -5.49 -5.82
CA GLU A 388 5.54 -4.40 -5.69
C GLU A 388 5.71 -3.63 -7.01
N ALA A 389 5.76 -4.36 -8.14
CA ALA A 389 5.85 -3.78 -9.48
C ALA A 389 4.53 -3.15 -9.97
N HIS A 390 3.43 -3.35 -9.24
CA HIS A 390 2.12 -2.74 -9.47
C HIS A 390 1.67 -1.93 -8.23
N ASN A 391 2.62 -1.35 -7.48
CA ASN A 391 2.27 -0.51 -6.35
C ASN A 391 1.46 0.71 -6.82
N ASP A 392 0.40 1.05 -6.09
CA ASP A 392 -0.62 2.03 -6.48
C ASP A 392 -1.19 1.78 -7.90
N GLY A 393 -1.13 0.53 -8.38
CA GLY A 393 -1.54 0.08 -9.71
C GLY A 393 -2.53 -1.08 -9.67
N LEU A 394 -3.13 -1.38 -10.83
CA LEU A 394 -4.03 -2.51 -11.02
C LEU A 394 -3.24 -3.81 -11.13
N LEU A 395 -3.66 -4.85 -10.40
CA LEU A 395 -3.13 -6.21 -10.51
C LEU A 395 -4.22 -7.15 -11.04
N PRO A 396 -4.22 -7.51 -12.34
CA PRO A 396 -5.21 -8.38 -12.93
C PRO A 396 -4.85 -9.86 -12.71
N LEU A 397 -5.61 -10.56 -11.87
CA LEU A 397 -5.42 -11.98 -11.51
C LEU A 397 -6.58 -12.80 -12.05
N ASP A 398 -6.37 -13.49 -13.16
CA ASP A 398 -7.41 -14.28 -13.82
C ASP A 398 -7.56 -15.67 -13.18
N GLU A 399 -8.76 -16.20 -13.22
CA GLU A 399 -9.24 -17.55 -12.93
C GLU A 399 -8.62 -18.22 -11.68
N ILE A 400 -9.23 -17.99 -10.53
CA ILE A 400 -8.78 -18.59 -9.26
C ILE A 400 -8.83 -20.13 -9.28
N GLY A 401 -9.75 -20.73 -10.06
CA GLY A 401 -9.88 -22.18 -10.20
C GLY A 401 -8.70 -22.86 -10.87
N GLN A 402 -7.82 -22.11 -11.59
CA GLN A 402 -6.60 -22.68 -12.20
C GLN A 402 -5.43 -22.77 -11.20
N ALA A 403 -5.58 -22.25 -9.99
CA ALA A 403 -4.54 -22.33 -8.99
C ALA A 403 -4.24 -23.78 -8.61
N GLY A 404 -3.01 -24.19 -8.72
CA GLY A 404 -2.59 -25.58 -8.44
C GLY A 404 -2.63 -25.95 -6.95
N ASN A 405 -2.76 -24.97 -6.04
CA ASN A 405 -2.77 -25.18 -4.59
C ASN A 405 -3.54 -24.06 -3.87
N ALA A 406 -4.68 -24.40 -3.33
CA ALA A 406 -5.54 -23.45 -2.61
C ALA A 406 -4.88 -22.84 -1.36
N ARG A 407 -3.90 -23.51 -0.71
CA ARG A 407 -3.12 -22.92 0.40
C ARG A 407 -2.24 -21.79 -0.08
N GLU A 408 -1.67 -21.90 -1.29
CA GLU A 408 -0.89 -20.83 -1.90
C GLU A 408 -1.78 -19.64 -2.24
N VAL A 409 -2.98 -19.87 -2.78
CA VAL A 409 -3.98 -18.81 -3.01
C VAL A 409 -4.32 -18.10 -1.72
N SER A 410 -4.66 -18.85 -0.65
CA SER A 410 -4.97 -18.25 0.66
C SER A 410 -3.81 -17.41 1.20
N THR A 411 -2.58 -17.92 1.10
CA THR A 411 -1.38 -17.22 1.56
C THR A 411 -1.10 -15.99 0.71
N SER A 412 -1.23 -16.11 -0.61
CA SER A 412 -1.00 -15.02 -1.56
C SER A 412 -2.02 -13.91 -1.40
N ALA A 413 -3.31 -14.24 -1.29
CA ALA A 413 -4.37 -13.26 -1.05
C ALA A 413 -4.15 -12.50 0.28
N TYR A 414 -3.78 -13.23 1.34
CA TYR A 414 -3.47 -12.59 2.62
C TYR A 414 -2.27 -11.65 2.54
N THR A 415 -1.17 -12.10 1.92
CA THR A 415 0.05 -11.31 1.76
C THR A 415 -0.18 -10.10 0.87
N LEU A 416 -0.88 -10.30 -0.25
CA LEU A 416 -1.17 -9.26 -1.24
C LEU A 416 -1.85 -8.05 -0.61
N PHE A 417 -2.93 -8.29 0.14
CA PHE A 417 -3.73 -7.20 0.72
C PHE A 417 -3.27 -6.75 2.11
N ASN A 418 -2.27 -7.41 2.71
CA ASN A 418 -1.54 -6.86 3.85
C ASN A 418 -0.46 -5.84 3.43
N GLY A 419 -0.12 -5.79 2.14
CA GLY A 419 0.79 -4.81 1.58
C GLY A 419 2.24 -4.96 2.05
N SER A 420 2.63 -6.13 2.56
CA SER A 420 4.00 -6.36 3.03
C SER A 420 4.49 -7.77 2.74
N GLY A 421 5.72 -7.87 2.27
CA GLY A 421 6.39 -9.11 1.95
C GLY A 421 6.82 -9.90 3.19
N LYS A 422 7.17 -11.17 2.96
CA LYS A 422 7.73 -12.04 4.01
C LYS A 422 9.14 -11.58 4.38
N LEU A 423 9.42 -11.50 5.68
CA LEU A 423 10.77 -11.24 6.18
C LEU A 423 11.72 -12.36 5.71
N GLN A 424 12.83 -12.00 5.11
CA GLN A 424 13.84 -12.93 4.56
C GLN A 424 15.24 -12.57 5.05
N GLY A 425 16.04 -13.59 5.40
CA GLY A 425 17.44 -13.40 5.73
C GLY A 425 18.27 -12.91 4.52
N ALA A 426 19.23 -12.02 4.76
CA ALA A 426 20.24 -11.63 3.80
C ALA A 426 21.41 -12.60 3.78
N LYS A 427 22.13 -12.71 2.65
CA LYS A 427 23.31 -13.60 2.50
C LYS A 427 24.46 -13.17 3.43
N ASP A 428 24.59 -11.88 3.67
CA ASP A 428 25.70 -11.28 4.41
C ASP A 428 25.34 -11.05 5.89
N GLY A 429 24.29 -11.73 6.38
CA GLY A 429 23.77 -11.58 7.75
C GLY A 429 22.67 -10.51 7.86
N GLY A 430 21.85 -10.63 8.92
CA GLY A 430 20.66 -9.77 9.09
C GLY A 430 19.50 -10.14 8.17
N ASN A 431 18.60 -9.22 7.94
CA ASN A 431 17.42 -9.40 7.10
C ASN A 431 17.50 -8.48 5.87
N ARG A 432 16.90 -8.95 4.77
CA ARG A 432 16.63 -8.10 3.61
C ARG A 432 15.59 -7.06 3.98
N GLU A 433 15.58 -5.95 3.28
CA GLU A 433 14.53 -4.95 3.38
C GLU A 433 13.16 -5.59 3.09
N ILE A 434 12.17 -5.24 3.90
CA ILE A 434 10.81 -5.76 3.71
C ILE A 434 10.18 -4.97 2.58
N LYS A 435 9.69 -5.68 1.57
CA LYS A 435 8.95 -5.10 0.47
C LYS A 435 7.58 -4.62 0.96
N HIS A 436 7.17 -3.44 0.51
CA HIS A 436 5.86 -2.87 0.79
C HIS A 436 5.18 -2.44 -0.50
N TRP A 437 3.87 -2.61 -0.55
CA TRP A 437 3.05 -2.21 -1.70
C TRP A 437 1.61 -1.90 -1.28
N ARG A 438 0.93 -1.17 -2.14
CA ARG A 438 -0.52 -0.99 -2.15
C ARG A 438 -1.00 -1.29 -3.56
N THR A 439 -1.87 -2.24 -3.73
CA THR A 439 -2.42 -2.59 -5.05
C THR A 439 -3.92 -2.71 -4.97
N VAL A 440 -4.58 -2.46 -6.08
CA VAL A 440 -5.96 -2.87 -6.27
C VAL A 440 -5.96 -4.04 -7.24
N ALA A 441 -6.47 -5.19 -6.80
CA ALA A 441 -6.55 -6.36 -7.65
C ALA A 441 -7.95 -6.51 -8.25
N ILE A 442 -8.01 -6.90 -9.52
CA ILE A 442 -9.22 -7.47 -10.11
C ILE A 442 -8.98 -8.96 -10.32
N SER A 443 -9.92 -9.78 -9.84
CA SER A 443 -9.80 -11.24 -9.86
C SER A 443 -11.07 -11.85 -10.39
N THR A 444 -10.97 -13.02 -11.01
CA THR A 444 -12.09 -13.75 -11.57
C THR A 444 -12.13 -15.20 -11.09
N GLY A 445 -13.32 -15.81 -11.12
CA GLY A 445 -13.51 -17.22 -10.79
C GLY A 445 -14.91 -17.72 -11.05
N GLU A 446 -15.12 -19.04 -11.07
CA GLU A 446 -16.45 -19.64 -11.21
C GLU A 446 -17.22 -19.65 -9.89
N MET A 447 -16.54 -19.52 -8.76
CA MET A 447 -17.09 -19.46 -7.41
C MET A 447 -16.40 -18.38 -6.60
N ASP A 448 -17.02 -17.96 -5.50
CA ASP A 448 -16.39 -17.05 -4.56
C ASP A 448 -15.16 -17.69 -3.89
N VAL A 449 -14.24 -16.84 -3.41
CA VAL A 449 -12.96 -17.29 -2.83
C VAL A 449 -13.14 -18.15 -1.58
N GLU A 450 -14.19 -17.89 -0.79
CA GLU A 450 -14.44 -18.66 0.43
C GLU A 450 -14.88 -20.08 0.08
N THR A 451 -15.82 -20.22 -0.85
CA THR A 451 -16.27 -21.52 -1.35
C THR A 451 -15.10 -22.28 -1.98
N PHE A 452 -14.29 -21.63 -2.82
CA PHE A 452 -13.08 -22.23 -3.38
C PHE A 452 -12.13 -22.78 -2.30
N LEU A 453 -11.83 -22.01 -1.27
CA LEU A 453 -10.95 -22.45 -0.19
C LEU A 453 -11.58 -23.55 0.68
N LYS A 454 -12.88 -23.50 0.92
CA LYS A 454 -13.62 -24.52 1.68
C LYS A 454 -13.66 -25.88 0.96
N THR A 455 -13.82 -25.92 -0.36
CA THR A 455 -13.79 -27.18 -1.13
C THR A 455 -12.45 -27.89 -1.01
N GLU A 456 -11.36 -27.15 -0.77
CA GLU A 456 -10.02 -27.67 -0.52
C GLU A 456 -9.71 -27.87 0.98
N GLY A 457 -10.71 -27.79 1.85
CA GLY A 457 -10.57 -28.00 3.30
C GLY A 457 -9.83 -26.91 4.06
N ILE A 458 -9.72 -25.70 3.48
CA ILE A 458 -9.01 -24.57 4.09
C ILE A 458 -10.02 -23.64 4.79
N LYS A 459 -9.78 -23.39 6.09
CA LYS A 459 -10.57 -22.42 6.85
C LYS A 459 -10.20 -20.99 6.45
N VAL A 460 -11.21 -20.24 6.03
CA VAL A 460 -11.06 -18.82 5.65
C VAL A 460 -11.21 -17.93 6.88
N LYS A 461 -10.33 -16.95 7.02
CA LYS A 461 -10.44 -15.93 8.08
C LYS A 461 -11.28 -14.77 7.59
N ALA A 462 -12.21 -14.29 8.40
CA ALA A 462 -13.11 -13.18 8.07
C ALA A 462 -12.37 -11.91 7.59
N GLY A 463 -11.16 -11.63 8.11
CA GLY A 463 -10.34 -10.51 7.66
C GLY A 463 -9.83 -10.62 6.21
N GLN A 464 -9.81 -11.80 5.60
CA GLN A 464 -9.44 -11.98 4.19
C GLN A 464 -10.59 -11.54 3.28
N LEU A 465 -11.83 -11.86 3.66
CA LEU A 465 -13.03 -11.58 2.87
C LEU A 465 -13.39 -10.08 2.78
N VAL A 466 -12.97 -9.29 3.77
CA VAL A 466 -13.18 -7.83 3.72
C VAL A 466 -12.12 -7.09 2.90
N ARG A 467 -11.04 -7.76 2.50
CA ARG A 467 -9.97 -7.20 1.67
C ARG A 467 -10.05 -7.66 0.21
N LEU A 468 -10.61 -8.82 -0.05
CA LEU A 468 -10.94 -9.30 -1.39
C LEU A 468 -12.46 -9.43 -1.48
N LEU A 469 -13.09 -8.43 -2.09
CA LEU A 469 -14.54 -8.30 -2.19
C LEU A 469 -15.08 -9.33 -3.18
N ASN A 470 -15.78 -10.36 -2.69
CA ASN A 470 -16.43 -11.34 -3.55
C ASN A 470 -17.76 -10.77 -4.06
N VAL A 471 -17.78 -10.29 -5.28
CA VAL A 471 -18.97 -9.66 -5.89
C VAL A 471 -19.52 -10.60 -6.94
N PRO A 472 -20.79 -11.08 -6.78
CA PRO A 472 -21.43 -11.87 -7.81
C PRO A 472 -21.56 -11.03 -9.08
N MET A 473 -21.12 -11.60 -10.20
CA MET A 473 -21.14 -10.90 -11.47
C MET A 473 -22.48 -11.08 -12.17
N GLU A 474 -23.07 -9.96 -12.58
CA GLU A 474 -24.24 -9.97 -13.45
C GLU A 474 -23.85 -9.91 -14.92
N LYS A 475 -24.52 -10.68 -15.75
CA LYS A 475 -24.35 -10.64 -17.20
C LYS A 475 -24.74 -9.26 -17.73
N ALA A 476 -24.04 -8.82 -18.78
CA ALA A 476 -24.44 -7.61 -19.48
C ALA A 476 -25.89 -7.72 -19.99
N THR A 477 -26.64 -6.66 -19.77
CA THR A 477 -28.02 -6.52 -20.26
C THR A 477 -28.15 -5.40 -21.27
N GLN A 478 -27.27 -4.41 -21.21
CA GLN A 478 -27.20 -3.29 -22.15
C GLN A 478 -26.19 -3.65 -23.25
N PHE A 479 -26.71 -4.00 -24.44
CA PHE A 479 -25.87 -4.36 -25.58
C PHE A 479 -25.70 -3.22 -26.59
N HIS A 480 -26.21 -2.04 -26.28
CA HIS A 480 -26.20 -0.84 -27.14
C HIS A 480 -26.77 -1.15 -28.54
N GLU A 481 -26.00 -0.91 -29.60
CA GLU A 481 -26.40 -1.20 -30.98
C GLU A 481 -26.33 -2.67 -31.38
N TYR A 482 -25.83 -3.56 -30.51
CA TYR A 482 -25.63 -4.99 -30.83
C TYR A 482 -26.84 -5.81 -30.43
N SER A 483 -27.17 -6.80 -31.23
CA SER A 483 -28.37 -7.63 -31.00
C SER A 483 -28.19 -8.76 -30.01
N THR A 484 -26.93 -9.10 -29.66
CA THR A 484 -26.61 -10.21 -28.74
C THR A 484 -25.44 -9.90 -27.85
N GLY A 485 -25.41 -10.51 -26.65
CA GLY A 485 -24.28 -10.38 -25.74
C GLY A 485 -22.96 -10.84 -26.33
N LYS A 486 -22.97 -11.82 -27.25
CA LYS A 486 -21.75 -12.24 -27.96
C LYS A 486 -21.24 -11.13 -28.88
N ALA A 487 -22.11 -10.56 -29.72
CA ALA A 487 -21.72 -9.47 -30.63
C ALA A 487 -21.21 -8.24 -29.83
N HIS A 488 -21.83 -7.93 -28.70
CA HIS A 488 -21.36 -6.89 -27.80
C HIS A 488 -19.97 -7.20 -27.21
N ALA A 489 -19.72 -8.46 -26.77
CA ALA A 489 -18.42 -8.86 -26.25
C ALA A 489 -17.32 -8.84 -27.33
N ASP A 490 -17.65 -9.27 -28.56
CA ASP A 490 -16.72 -9.20 -29.70
C ASP A 490 -16.39 -7.73 -30.04
N ALA A 491 -17.38 -6.84 -30.05
CA ALA A 491 -17.16 -5.40 -30.26
C ALA A 491 -16.31 -4.75 -29.16
N LEU A 492 -16.51 -5.12 -27.92
CA LEU A 492 -15.64 -4.69 -26.81
C LEU A 492 -14.20 -5.14 -27.03
N LYS A 493 -14.00 -6.38 -27.52
CA LYS A 493 -12.67 -6.90 -27.82
C LYS A 493 -11.99 -6.09 -28.93
N ASP A 494 -12.70 -5.80 -29.99
CA ASP A 494 -12.18 -4.97 -31.09
C ASP A 494 -11.84 -3.56 -30.56
N ALA A 495 -12.73 -2.97 -29.74
CA ALA A 495 -12.56 -1.65 -29.18
C ALA A 495 -11.28 -1.51 -28.33
N TRP A 496 -11.02 -2.45 -27.41
CA TRP A 496 -9.79 -2.37 -26.59
C TRP A 496 -8.54 -2.80 -27.36
N THR A 497 -8.67 -3.59 -28.42
CA THR A 497 -7.54 -3.89 -29.29
C THR A 497 -7.05 -2.63 -30.01
N GLU A 498 -7.97 -1.78 -30.44
CA GLU A 498 -7.67 -0.52 -31.12
C GLU A 498 -7.32 0.61 -30.13
N ASN A 499 -7.91 0.61 -28.95
CA ASN A 499 -7.75 1.69 -27.96
C ASN A 499 -7.44 1.13 -26.57
N HIS A 500 -6.17 1.20 -26.15
CA HIS A 500 -5.74 0.80 -24.82
C HIS A 500 -4.55 1.64 -24.33
N GLY A 501 -4.36 1.70 -23.01
CA GLY A 501 -3.21 2.32 -22.35
C GLY A 501 -3.23 3.84 -22.25
N ALA A 502 -3.87 4.54 -23.18
CA ALA A 502 -3.92 6.00 -23.19
C ALA A 502 -4.83 6.56 -22.08
N ALA A 503 -5.99 5.94 -21.86
CA ALA A 503 -6.98 6.40 -20.90
C ALA A 503 -6.49 6.36 -19.45
N GLY A 504 -5.75 5.32 -19.06
CA GLY A 504 -5.13 5.23 -17.73
C GLY A 504 -4.06 6.29 -17.50
N ARG A 505 -3.28 6.64 -18.53
CA ARG A 505 -2.28 7.71 -18.45
C ARG A 505 -2.92 9.08 -18.31
N GLU A 506 -4.00 9.33 -19.03
CA GLU A 506 -4.79 10.56 -18.88
C GLU A 506 -5.40 10.67 -17.48
N TRP A 507 -5.93 9.57 -16.95
CA TRP A 507 -6.43 9.50 -15.57
C TRP A 507 -5.37 9.86 -14.54
N VAL A 508 -4.19 9.25 -14.63
CA VAL A 508 -3.08 9.53 -13.70
C VAL A 508 -2.61 10.98 -13.82
N LYS A 509 -2.53 11.52 -15.05
CA LYS A 509 -2.17 12.92 -15.27
C LYS A 509 -3.18 13.84 -14.60
N TRP A 510 -4.46 13.58 -14.79
CA TRP A 510 -5.51 14.35 -14.12
C TRP A 510 -5.37 14.27 -12.59
N LEU A 511 -5.12 13.09 -12.04
CA LEU A 511 -4.90 12.91 -10.60
C LEU A 511 -3.67 13.67 -10.09
N ALA A 512 -2.59 13.74 -10.86
CA ALA A 512 -1.39 14.49 -10.50
C ALA A 512 -1.70 15.98 -10.35
N ASP A 513 -2.53 16.51 -11.25
CA ASP A 513 -2.91 17.92 -11.28
C ASP A 513 -4.03 18.29 -10.28
N HIS A 514 -4.86 17.30 -9.85
CA HIS A 514 -6.08 17.52 -9.05
C HIS A 514 -6.09 16.72 -7.72
N GLN A 515 -4.93 16.55 -7.07
CA GLN A 515 -4.79 15.71 -5.87
C GLN A 515 -5.73 16.12 -4.73
N GLN A 516 -5.95 17.42 -4.52
CA GLN A 516 -6.82 17.88 -3.45
C GLN A 516 -8.30 17.57 -3.73
N GLU A 517 -8.75 17.79 -4.96
CA GLU A 517 -10.10 17.46 -5.40
C GLU A 517 -10.36 15.95 -5.26
N ALA A 518 -9.39 15.11 -5.64
CA ALA A 518 -9.47 13.68 -5.48
C ALA A 518 -9.63 13.26 -3.99
N LYS A 519 -8.86 13.87 -3.09
CA LYS A 519 -8.96 13.61 -1.64
C LYS A 519 -10.30 14.05 -1.06
N ASP A 520 -10.79 15.21 -1.48
CA ASP A 520 -12.06 15.76 -1.01
C ASP A 520 -13.25 14.91 -1.50
N THR A 521 -13.27 14.52 -2.77
CA THR A 521 -14.30 13.63 -3.31
C THR A 521 -14.33 12.26 -2.63
N VAL A 522 -13.16 11.66 -2.36
CA VAL A 522 -13.11 10.39 -1.60
C VAL A 522 -13.69 10.57 -0.20
N ARG A 523 -13.40 11.68 0.48
CA ARG A 523 -13.98 11.99 1.80
C ARG A 523 -15.50 12.10 1.73
N GLU A 524 -16.03 12.86 0.76
CA GLU A 524 -17.47 13.03 0.55
C GLU A 524 -18.17 11.69 0.25
N CYS A 525 -17.57 10.85 -0.59
CA CYS A 525 -18.09 9.51 -0.86
C CYS A 525 -18.09 8.65 0.40
N ARG A 526 -17.03 8.68 1.22
CA ARG A 526 -16.99 7.95 2.50
C ARG A 526 -18.09 8.39 3.46
N GLU A 527 -18.31 9.69 3.59
CA GLU A 527 -19.39 10.25 4.41
C GLU A 527 -20.76 9.81 3.88
N ARG A 528 -20.97 9.85 2.56
CA ARG A 528 -22.19 9.37 1.93
C ARG A 528 -22.44 7.88 2.23
N TRP A 529 -21.42 7.04 2.06
CA TRP A 529 -21.52 5.60 2.31
C TRP A 529 -21.71 5.27 3.80
N CYS A 530 -21.11 6.02 4.71
CA CYS A 530 -21.37 5.90 6.14
C CYS A 530 -22.84 6.12 6.49
N ASN A 531 -23.48 7.11 5.84
CA ASN A 531 -24.90 7.41 6.02
C ASN A 531 -25.83 6.43 5.27
N LEU A 532 -25.36 5.82 4.18
CA LEU A 532 -26.14 4.87 3.36
C LEU A 532 -26.27 3.50 4.03
N ILE A 533 -25.22 3.04 4.72
CA ILE A 533 -25.20 1.73 5.36
C ILE A 533 -25.86 1.84 6.75
N PRO A 534 -26.92 1.05 7.02
CA PRO A 534 -27.60 1.07 8.32
C PRO A 534 -26.63 0.75 9.47
N GLU A 535 -26.73 1.46 10.60
CA GLU A 535 -25.92 1.21 11.79
C GLU A 535 -26.06 -0.23 12.34
N SER A 536 -27.18 -0.89 12.06
CA SER A 536 -27.43 -2.28 12.44
C SER A 536 -26.59 -3.31 11.69
N TYR A 537 -25.94 -2.89 10.59
CA TYR A 537 -25.06 -3.79 9.83
C TYR A 537 -23.73 -4.00 10.58
N GLY A 538 -23.15 -5.18 10.41
CA GLY A 538 -21.88 -5.54 11.08
C GLY A 538 -20.70 -4.66 10.65
N GLU A 539 -19.70 -4.49 11.53
CA GLU A 539 -18.48 -3.71 11.25
C GLU A 539 -17.77 -4.10 9.95
N GLN A 540 -17.88 -5.36 9.55
CA GLN A 540 -17.28 -5.86 8.30
C GLN A 540 -17.95 -5.23 7.08
N VAL A 541 -19.28 -5.03 7.13
CA VAL A 541 -20.03 -4.39 6.04
C VAL A 541 -19.62 -2.92 5.92
N HIS A 542 -19.47 -2.21 7.03
CA HIS A 542 -18.99 -0.83 7.04
C HIS A 542 -17.58 -0.71 6.45
N ARG A 543 -16.64 -1.60 6.81
CA ARG A 543 -15.28 -1.64 6.22
C ARG A 543 -15.28 -1.91 4.72
N VAL A 544 -16.18 -2.74 4.23
CA VAL A 544 -16.37 -2.98 2.80
C VAL A 544 -17.00 -1.76 2.14
N GLY A 545 -17.98 -1.11 2.79
CA GLY A 545 -18.56 0.14 2.33
C GLY A 545 -17.52 1.24 2.09
N GLU A 546 -16.49 1.35 2.92
CA GLU A 546 -15.37 2.28 2.70
C GLU A 546 -14.63 2.00 1.37
N ARG A 547 -14.50 0.74 0.95
CA ARG A 547 -13.89 0.38 -0.34
C ARG A 547 -14.80 0.72 -1.50
N PHE A 548 -16.10 0.44 -1.36
CA PHE A 548 -17.08 0.85 -2.37
C PHE A 548 -17.17 2.39 -2.50
N ALA A 549 -16.96 3.13 -1.41
CA ALA A 549 -16.83 4.59 -1.46
C ALA A 549 -15.64 5.05 -2.32
N ILE A 550 -14.50 4.37 -2.24
CA ILE A 550 -13.33 4.66 -3.08
C ILE A 550 -13.61 4.31 -4.55
N LEU A 551 -14.27 3.17 -4.82
CA LEU A 551 -14.66 2.76 -6.16
C LEU A 551 -15.64 3.77 -6.78
N GLU A 552 -16.61 4.27 -6.01
CA GLU A 552 -17.52 5.33 -6.45
C GLU A 552 -16.77 6.63 -6.75
N ALA A 553 -15.90 7.06 -5.84
CA ALA A 553 -15.12 8.28 -6.04
C ALA A 553 -14.26 8.19 -7.31
N ALA A 554 -13.63 7.03 -7.57
CA ALA A 554 -12.84 6.81 -8.77
C ALA A 554 -13.66 6.97 -10.05
N LEU A 555 -14.87 6.42 -10.12
CA LEU A 555 -15.75 6.59 -11.27
C LEU A 555 -16.26 8.02 -11.43
N VAL A 556 -16.70 8.63 -10.34
CA VAL A 556 -17.25 10.01 -10.38
C VAL A 556 -16.19 11.01 -10.85
N LEU A 557 -14.97 10.90 -10.35
CA LEU A 557 -13.85 11.75 -10.74
C LEU A 557 -13.40 11.53 -12.19
N SER A 558 -13.56 10.32 -12.71
CA SER A 558 -13.08 9.92 -14.03
C SER A 558 -14.05 10.20 -15.18
N SER A 559 -15.05 11.05 -14.98
CA SER A 559 -16.07 11.37 -16.01
C SER A 559 -15.46 11.86 -17.33
N HIS A 560 -14.33 12.57 -17.30
CA HIS A 560 -13.59 13.02 -18.48
C HIS A 560 -12.94 11.84 -19.24
N VAL A 561 -12.60 10.74 -18.56
CA VAL A 561 -12.05 9.52 -19.16
C VAL A 561 -13.15 8.58 -19.62
N THR A 562 -14.20 8.39 -18.80
CA THR A 562 -15.26 7.40 -19.06
C THR A 562 -16.43 7.95 -19.86
N GLY A 563 -16.71 9.25 -19.77
CA GLY A 563 -17.89 9.87 -20.34
C GLY A 563 -19.18 9.61 -19.53
N TRP A 564 -19.11 8.90 -18.41
CA TRP A 564 -20.28 8.53 -17.62
C TRP A 564 -20.75 9.65 -16.70
N ALA A 565 -22.05 9.76 -16.52
CA ALA A 565 -22.62 10.70 -15.58
C ALA A 565 -22.39 10.25 -14.13
N ALA A 566 -22.18 11.21 -13.23
CA ALA A 566 -21.91 10.92 -11.82
C ALA A 566 -23.02 10.07 -11.16
N GLN A 567 -24.29 10.28 -11.53
CA GLN A 567 -25.39 9.49 -10.98
C GLN A 567 -25.36 8.03 -11.48
N GLU A 568 -25.08 7.82 -12.76
CA GLU A 568 -24.90 6.47 -13.32
C GLU A 568 -23.76 5.71 -12.63
N CYS A 569 -22.66 6.39 -12.35
CA CYS A 569 -21.54 5.84 -11.60
C CYS A 569 -21.96 5.40 -10.18
N ARG A 570 -22.68 6.26 -9.47
CA ARG A 570 -23.20 5.96 -8.12
C ARG A 570 -24.16 4.77 -8.14
N ASP A 571 -25.08 4.75 -9.08
CA ASP A 571 -26.08 3.68 -9.20
C ASP A 571 -25.42 2.34 -9.49
N ALA A 572 -24.44 2.30 -10.38
CA ALA A 572 -23.69 1.08 -10.71
C ALA A 572 -22.90 0.55 -9.50
N ILE A 573 -22.23 1.41 -8.74
CA ILE A 573 -21.47 0.98 -7.56
C ILE A 573 -22.39 0.54 -6.43
N GLN A 574 -23.48 1.24 -6.20
CA GLN A 574 -24.48 0.86 -5.20
C GLN A 574 -25.17 -0.46 -5.55
N HIS A 575 -25.45 -0.70 -6.83
CA HIS A 575 -26.00 -1.97 -7.32
C HIS A 575 -25.08 -3.14 -6.96
N ASN A 576 -23.79 -3.05 -7.26
CA ASN A 576 -22.81 -4.08 -6.95
C ASN A 576 -22.60 -4.27 -5.43
N PHE A 577 -22.68 -3.21 -4.65
CA PHE A 577 -22.67 -3.32 -3.19
C PHE A 577 -23.89 -4.07 -2.67
N ASN A 578 -25.07 -3.79 -3.18
CA ASN A 578 -26.28 -4.49 -2.80
C ASN A 578 -26.22 -5.98 -3.17
N ALA A 579 -25.68 -6.32 -4.34
CA ALA A 579 -25.40 -7.69 -4.75
C ALA A 579 -24.42 -8.37 -3.79
N TRP A 580 -23.34 -7.67 -3.41
CA TRP A 580 -22.38 -8.17 -2.42
C TRP A 580 -23.02 -8.38 -1.04
N VAL A 581 -23.85 -7.43 -0.55
CA VAL A 581 -24.55 -7.55 0.74
C VAL A 581 -25.52 -8.72 0.73
N LYS A 582 -26.23 -8.94 -0.38
CA LYS A 582 -27.18 -10.07 -0.52
C LYS A 582 -26.46 -11.41 -0.37
N GLU A 583 -25.26 -11.54 -0.94
CA GLU A 583 -24.46 -12.76 -0.88
C GLU A 583 -23.71 -12.91 0.46
N PHE A 584 -23.08 -11.83 0.91
CA PHE A 584 -22.27 -11.82 2.14
C PHE A 584 -23.12 -11.83 3.42
N GLY A 585 -24.26 -11.13 3.39
CA GLY A 585 -25.13 -10.88 4.54
C GLY A 585 -24.81 -9.59 5.27
N THR A 586 -25.78 -9.12 6.08
CA THR A 586 -25.68 -7.86 6.83
C THR A 586 -25.06 -8.01 8.21
N GLY A 587 -24.93 -9.27 8.70
CA GLY A 587 -24.43 -9.59 10.04
C GLY A 587 -22.90 -9.76 10.11
N ASN A 588 -22.43 -10.06 11.31
CA ASN A 588 -21.03 -10.46 11.50
C ASN A 588 -20.88 -11.93 11.01
N ARG A 589 -20.21 -12.11 9.87
CA ARG A 589 -20.05 -13.44 9.25
C ARG A 589 -19.31 -14.43 10.15
N GLU A 590 -18.38 -13.96 10.96
CA GLU A 590 -17.69 -14.82 11.95
C GLU A 590 -18.70 -15.37 12.99
N PHE A 591 -19.67 -14.54 13.38
CA PHE A 591 -20.78 -14.94 14.23
C PHE A 591 -21.65 -16.01 13.56
N LYS A 592 -22.03 -15.79 12.30
CA LYS A 592 -22.83 -16.75 11.52
C LYS A 592 -22.09 -18.09 11.37
N GLN A 593 -20.79 -18.06 11.05
CA GLN A 593 -19.96 -19.26 10.98
C GLN A 593 -19.89 -20.02 12.32
N MET A 594 -19.81 -19.31 13.45
CA MET A 594 -19.83 -19.91 14.77
C MET A 594 -21.16 -20.62 15.05
N VAL A 595 -22.28 -20.01 14.68
CA VAL A 595 -23.61 -20.58 14.81
C VAL A 595 -23.77 -21.82 13.94
N GLU A 596 -23.47 -21.70 12.64
CA GLU A 596 -23.53 -22.81 11.67
C GLU A 596 -22.62 -23.99 12.08
N GLN A 597 -21.44 -23.73 12.65
CA GLN A 597 -20.54 -24.78 13.14
C GLN A 597 -21.15 -25.53 14.34
N ALA A 598 -21.82 -24.82 15.24
CA ALA A 598 -22.49 -25.45 16.39
C ALA A 598 -23.72 -26.25 15.94
N GLU A 599 -24.53 -25.71 15.01
CA GLU A 599 -25.67 -26.43 14.42
C GLU A 599 -25.22 -27.68 13.70
N ALA A 600 -24.22 -27.63 12.85
CA ALA A 600 -23.66 -28.78 12.16
C ALA A 600 -23.16 -29.87 13.13
N PHE A 601 -22.50 -29.45 14.21
CA PHE A 601 -22.07 -30.40 15.24
C PHE A 601 -23.27 -31.07 15.95
N LEU A 602 -24.25 -30.28 16.35
CA LEU A 602 -25.44 -30.81 17.04
C LEU A 602 -26.31 -31.66 16.12
N SER A 603 -26.47 -31.30 14.85
CA SER A 603 -27.19 -32.13 13.85
C SER A 603 -26.48 -33.47 13.65
N SER A 604 -25.16 -33.48 13.53
CA SER A 604 -24.40 -34.71 13.30
C SER A 604 -24.26 -35.59 14.55
N PHE A 605 -24.14 -35.01 15.73
CA PHE A 605 -23.75 -35.73 16.95
C PHE A 605 -24.75 -35.60 18.12
N GLY A 606 -25.76 -34.75 18.03
CA GLY A 606 -26.68 -34.47 19.13
C GLY A 606 -27.46 -35.70 19.65
N PHE A 607 -27.74 -36.67 18.79
CA PHE A 607 -28.39 -37.92 19.20
C PHE A 607 -27.44 -39.08 19.40
N SER A 608 -26.28 -39.08 18.81
CA SER A 608 -25.28 -40.17 18.88
C SER A 608 -24.30 -40.02 20.02
N ARG A 609 -23.96 -38.79 20.46
CA ARG A 609 -22.95 -38.52 21.49
C ARG A 609 -23.50 -37.82 22.76
N TYR A 610 -24.84 -37.66 22.88
CA TYR A 610 -25.46 -37.08 24.07
C TYR A 610 -26.47 -38.10 24.69
N LEU A 611 -26.26 -38.48 25.94
CA LEU A 611 -27.18 -39.35 26.67
C LEU A 611 -28.43 -38.59 27.14
N PRO A 612 -29.65 -39.19 27.06
CA PRO A 612 -30.86 -38.62 27.67
C PRO A 612 -30.66 -38.41 29.19
N TYR A 613 -31.22 -37.30 29.73
CA TYR A 613 -31.19 -37.01 31.16
C TYR A 613 -32.61 -36.67 31.71
N PRO A 614 -33.09 -37.23 32.77
CA PRO A 614 -32.50 -38.31 33.53
C PRO A 614 -32.45 -39.60 32.73
N ASN A 615 -31.35 -40.36 32.97
CA ASN A 615 -31.17 -41.67 32.32
C ASN A 615 -32.26 -42.63 32.85
N SER A 616 -33.17 -43.06 31.99
CA SER A 616 -34.32 -43.88 32.37
C SER A 616 -34.10 -45.39 32.19
N ASP A 617 -32.95 -45.78 31.62
CA ASP A 617 -32.66 -47.18 31.33
C ASP A 617 -31.21 -47.56 31.68
N GLU A 618 -30.99 -48.49 32.56
CA GLU A 618 -29.68 -49.08 32.91
C GLU A 618 -29.02 -49.87 31.75
N ARG A 619 -29.72 -49.94 30.59
CA ARG A 619 -29.26 -50.68 29.39
C ARG A 619 -28.53 -49.83 28.36
N ASP A 620 -28.39 -48.51 28.56
CA ASP A 620 -27.67 -47.68 27.64
C ASP A 620 -26.18 -48.04 27.63
N LEU A 621 -25.69 -48.52 26.49
CA LEU A 621 -24.28 -48.80 26.25
C LEU A 621 -23.42 -47.56 26.47
N PRO A 622 -22.24 -47.68 27.08
CA PRO A 622 -21.37 -46.50 27.25
C PRO A 622 -20.97 -45.94 25.91
N ILE A 623 -21.30 -44.65 25.68
CA ILE A 623 -20.87 -43.93 24.47
C ILE A 623 -19.37 -43.66 24.61
N LYS A 624 -18.62 -44.15 23.63
CA LYS A 624 -17.13 -44.05 23.65
C LYS A 624 -16.63 -42.59 23.74
N ASP A 625 -17.27 -41.68 23.00
CA ASP A 625 -16.88 -40.27 22.92
C ASP A 625 -18.05 -39.39 23.39
N LEU A 626 -18.48 -39.59 24.65
CA LEU A 626 -19.61 -38.87 25.23
C LEU A 626 -19.37 -37.36 25.22
N ALA A 627 -20.22 -36.61 24.49
CA ALA A 627 -20.16 -35.17 24.43
C ALA A 627 -20.90 -34.46 25.58
N GLY A 628 -21.89 -35.16 26.17
CA GLY A 628 -22.69 -34.60 27.23
C GLY A 628 -24.01 -35.28 27.43
N TYR A 629 -24.98 -34.53 27.93
CA TYR A 629 -26.35 -35.03 28.20
C TYR A 629 -27.37 -34.16 27.44
N ARG A 630 -28.57 -34.71 27.10
CA ARG A 630 -29.62 -33.98 26.45
C ARG A 630 -30.94 -34.10 27.25
N LYS A 631 -31.73 -33.02 27.23
CA LYS A 631 -33.11 -32.98 27.67
C LYS A 631 -34.00 -32.53 26.50
N GLY A 632 -35.17 -33.04 26.40
CA GLY A 632 -36.14 -32.82 25.33
C GLY A 632 -36.67 -34.13 24.80
N SER A 633 -37.85 -34.15 24.20
CA SER A 633 -38.53 -35.34 23.66
C SER A 633 -38.80 -35.13 22.17
N ILE A 634 -38.39 -36.07 21.34
CA ILE A 634 -38.72 -36.11 19.90
C ILE A 634 -40.25 -36.21 19.66
N ARG A 635 -41.04 -36.58 20.71
CA ARG A 635 -42.48 -36.79 20.60
C ARG A 635 -43.31 -35.50 20.70
N ASN A 636 -42.73 -34.41 21.16
CA ASN A 636 -43.38 -33.09 21.27
C ASN A 636 -42.64 -32.13 20.29
N GLU A 637 -43.30 -31.81 19.22
CA GLU A 637 -42.75 -30.89 18.18
C GLU A 637 -42.41 -29.48 18.71
N ASP A 638 -42.97 -29.09 19.88
CA ASP A 638 -42.71 -27.81 20.54
C ASP A 638 -41.57 -27.83 21.58
N ASP A 639 -40.95 -29.00 21.86
CA ASP A 639 -39.90 -29.09 22.89
C ASP A 639 -38.51 -28.83 22.30
N GLU A 640 -37.97 -27.66 22.61
CA GLU A 640 -36.58 -27.29 22.30
C GLU A 640 -35.60 -28.23 23.03
N PHE A 641 -34.70 -28.89 22.27
CA PHE A 641 -33.66 -29.72 22.88
C PHE A 641 -32.61 -28.89 23.57
N ARG A 642 -32.25 -29.28 24.82
CA ARG A 642 -31.15 -28.74 25.61
C ARG A 642 -30.03 -29.73 25.68
N PHE A 643 -28.87 -29.36 25.12
CA PHE A 643 -27.68 -30.17 25.10
C PHE A 643 -26.68 -29.63 26.16
N TYR A 644 -26.49 -30.41 27.21
CA TYR A 644 -25.57 -30.13 28.31
C TYR A 644 -24.19 -30.65 27.92
N THR A 645 -23.39 -29.78 27.27
CA THR A 645 -22.12 -30.13 26.65
C THR A 645 -20.96 -29.99 27.64
N PHE A 646 -20.09 -31.00 27.72
CA PHE A 646 -18.90 -30.90 28.51
C PHE A 646 -17.94 -29.81 28.02
N PRO A 647 -17.23 -29.10 28.93
CA PRO A 647 -16.32 -28.02 28.55
C PRO A 647 -15.25 -28.44 27.54
N HIS A 648 -14.66 -29.60 27.69
CA HIS A 648 -13.61 -30.08 26.78
C HIS A 648 -14.15 -30.33 25.34
N VAL A 649 -15.37 -30.79 25.19
CA VAL A 649 -16.01 -30.98 23.90
C VAL A 649 -16.37 -29.62 23.28
N PHE A 650 -16.98 -28.75 24.07
CA PHE A 650 -17.32 -27.40 23.57
C PHE A 650 -16.08 -26.64 23.11
N GLU A 651 -15.03 -26.60 23.94
CA GLU A 651 -13.83 -25.81 23.69
C GLU A 651 -12.88 -26.47 22.66
N GLY A 652 -12.82 -27.80 22.65
CA GLY A 652 -11.87 -28.55 21.79
C GLY A 652 -12.48 -29.01 20.45
N GLU A 653 -13.79 -29.21 20.38
CA GLU A 653 -14.44 -29.75 19.18
C GLU A 653 -15.43 -28.73 18.57
N ILE A 654 -16.45 -28.28 19.34
CA ILE A 654 -17.49 -27.39 18.80
C ILE A 654 -16.89 -26.02 18.43
N ALA A 655 -16.10 -25.41 19.33
CA ALA A 655 -15.46 -24.13 19.09
C ALA A 655 -14.11 -24.24 18.36
N GLN A 656 -13.79 -25.40 17.76
CA GLN A 656 -12.50 -25.62 17.12
C GLN A 656 -12.19 -24.57 16.05
N GLY A 657 -11.07 -23.87 16.19
CA GLY A 657 -10.63 -22.81 15.29
C GLY A 657 -11.05 -21.41 15.71
N PHE A 658 -11.82 -21.26 16.78
CA PHE A 658 -12.25 -20.00 17.37
C PHE A 658 -11.83 -19.90 18.84
N ASN A 659 -11.83 -18.65 19.37
CA ASN A 659 -11.70 -18.46 20.80
C ASN A 659 -13.00 -18.93 21.50
N PRO A 660 -12.93 -19.87 22.43
CA PRO A 660 -14.13 -20.44 23.05
C PRO A 660 -15.05 -19.43 23.75
N SER A 661 -14.48 -18.38 24.32
CA SER A 661 -15.28 -17.30 24.97
C SER A 661 -16.02 -16.44 23.94
N HIS A 662 -15.39 -16.14 22.80
CA HIS A 662 -16.03 -15.43 21.70
C HIS A 662 -17.11 -16.28 21.05
N PHE A 663 -16.84 -17.58 20.87
CA PHE A 663 -17.80 -18.56 20.33
C PHE A 663 -19.04 -18.66 21.22
N ALA A 664 -18.85 -18.80 22.54
CA ALA A 664 -19.94 -18.84 23.49
C ALA A 664 -20.79 -17.55 23.47
N ARG A 665 -20.14 -16.39 23.33
CA ARG A 665 -20.83 -15.09 23.19
C ARG A 665 -21.69 -15.06 21.92
N ALA A 666 -21.15 -15.55 20.80
CA ALA A 666 -21.90 -15.62 19.55
C ALA A 666 -23.15 -16.49 19.67
N LEU A 667 -22.99 -17.70 20.19
CA LEU A 667 -24.13 -18.59 20.41
C LEU A 667 -25.16 -18.05 21.41
N SER A 668 -24.69 -17.33 22.45
CA SER A 668 -25.59 -16.68 23.40
C SER A 668 -26.39 -15.54 22.77
N ALA A 669 -25.74 -14.75 21.89
CA ALA A 669 -26.42 -13.70 21.14
C ALA A 669 -27.42 -14.24 20.11
N ALA A 670 -27.15 -15.44 19.54
CA ALA A 670 -28.06 -16.14 18.65
C ALA A 670 -29.19 -16.91 19.37
N GLY A 671 -29.20 -16.88 20.70
CA GLY A 671 -30.20 -17.64 21.49
C GLY A 671 -29.87 -19.14 21.60
N MET A 672 -28.78 -19.64 21.04
CA MET A 672 -28.39 -21.04 21.06
C MET A 672 -27.64 -21.48 22.34
N LEU A 673 -27.19 -20.56 23.17
CA LEU A 673 -26.48 -20.84 24.41
C LEU A 673 -27.15 -20.14 25.59
N GLU A 674 -27.53 -20.93 26.59
CA GLU A 674 -28.13 -20.41 27.79
C GLU A 674 -27.07 -19.78 28.71
N ALA A 675 -27.04 -18.46 28.84
CA ALA A 675 -26.13 -17.74 29.72
C ALA A 675 -26.59 -17.82 31.19
N GLY A 676 -25.63 -17.91 32.12
CA GLY A 676 -25.90 -17.79 33.57
C GLY A 676 -26.13 -16.34 34.01
N ASN A 677 -26.72 -16.14 35.20
CA ASN A 677 -27.03 -14.83 35.77
C ASN A 677 -25.79 -13.92 35.97
N ASP A 678 -24.60 -14.51 36.01
CA ASP A 678 -23.32 -13.83 36.23
C ASP A 678 -22.51 -13.64 34.93
N ARG A 679 -23.15 -13.71 33.76
CA ARG A 679 -22.54 -13.69 32.41
C ARG A 679 -21.54 -14.81 32.15
N ARG A 680 -21.51 -15.85 33.00
CA ARG A 680 -20.72 -17.06 32.75
C ARG A 680 -21.51 -17.99 31.83
N TYR A 681 -20.83 -18.51 30.82
CA TYR A 681 -21.43 -19.46 29.88
C TYR A 681 -21.40 -20.90 30.37
N LYS A 682 -20.61 -21.19 31.40
CA LYS A 682 -20.53 -22.51 32.07
C LYS A 682 -21.38 -22.51 33.31
N LYS A 683 -22.26 -23.48 33.46
CA LYS A 683 -23.12 -23.60 34.64
C LYS A 683 -23.30 -25.05 35.17
N LYS A 684 -23.68 -25.14 36.42
CA LYS A 684 -24.04 -26.39 37.09
C LYS A 684 -25.52 -26.66 36.84
N ALA A 685 -25.85 -27.20 35.67
CA ALA A 685 -27.25 -27.28 35.20
C ALA A 685 -27.94 -28.60 35.49
N LEU A 686 -27.23 -29.67 35.81
CA LEU A 686 -27.72 -31.00 36.13
C LEU A 686 -27.43 -31.39 37.58
N GLY A 687 -28.16 -32.37 38.12
CA GLY A 687 -27.83 -32.99 39.42
C GLY A 687 -26.45 -33.65 39.43
N LYS A 688 -26.08 -34.24 40.58
CA LYS A 688 -24.82 -35.01 40.66
C LYS A 688 -24.90 -36.23 39.75
N ILE A 689 -23.90 -36.38 38.88
CA ILE A 689 -23.74 -37.52 37.97
C ILE A 689 -22.53 -38.30 38.45
N GLY A 690 -22.70 -39.60 38.72
CA GLY A 690 -21.64 -40.43 39.33
C GLY A 690 -21.12 -39.88 40.67
N GLY A 691 -22.01 -39.23 41.46
CA GLY A 691 -21.66 -38.62 42.74
C GLY A 691 -20.93 -37.27 42.67
N LYS A 692 -20.58 -36.76 41.45
CA LYS A 692 -19.85 -35.52 41.23
C LYS A 692 -20.73 -34.47 40.54
N GLN A 693 -20.53 -33.22 40.90
CA GLN A 693 -21.15 -32.07 40.26
C GLN A 693 -20.31 -31.64 39.02
N HIS A 694 -20.91 -31.65 37.86
CA HIS A 694 -20.30 -31.22 36.61
C HIS A 694 -20.78 -29.83 36.21
N VAL A 695 -19.94 -29.11 35.43
CA VAL A 695 -20.29 -27.87 34.75
C VAL A 695 -20.41 -28.13 33.26
N PHE A 696 -21.36 -27.43 32.63
CA PHE A 696 -21.71 -27.63 31.22
C PHE A 696 -21.87 -26.29 30.51
N TYR A 697 -21.67 -26.27 29.19
CA TYR A 697 -22.31 -25.33 28.28
C TYR A 697 -23.67 -25.90 27.91
N VAL A 698 -24.73 -25.11 28.04
CA VAL A 698 -26.09 -25.56 27.74
C VAL A 698 -26.51 -24.95 26.40
N LEU A 699 -26.47 -25.80 25.36
CA LEU A 699 -26.83 -25.44 24.00
C LEU A 699 -28.33 -25.76 23.75
N MET A 700 -29.03 -24.86 23.10
CA MET A 700 -30.42 -24.99 22.68
C MET A 700 -30.43 -25.15 21.16
N PHE A 701 -31.05 -26.23 20.67
CA PHE A 701 -31.11 -26.54 19.25
C PHE A 701 -32.31 -27.44 18.96
N GLN A 702 -33.01 -27.10 17.89
CA GLN A 702 -34.08 -27.91 17.37
C GLN A 702 -33.63 -28.46 16.01
N PRO A 703 -33.40 -29.79 15.90
CA PRO A 703 -33.11 -30.39 14.61
C PRO A 703 -34.25 -30.19 13.64
N GLU A 704 -33.98 -29.73 12.43
CA GLU A 704 -34.99 -29.76 11.37
C GLU A 704 -35.42 -31.22 11.15
N ALA A 705 -36.74 -31.46 11.12
CA ALA A 705 -37.27 -32.74 10.72
C ALA A 705 -36.90 -32.96 9.24
N GLU A 706 -36.12 -34.01 8.93
CA GLU A 706 -35.94 -34.42 7.54
C GLU A 706 -37.34 -34.80 6.99
N ASP A 707 -37.77 -34.04 5.98
CA ASP A 707 -38.95 -34.35 5.16
C ASP A 707 -38.73 -35.62 4.32
#